data_28eb066aab2a6b03746e870fcee4aaba
#
_entry.id   28eb066aab2a6b03746e870fcee4aaba
#
_cell.length_a   1.000
_cell.length_b   1.000
_cell.length_c   1.000
_cell.angle_alpha   90.00
_cell.angle_beta   90.00
_cell.angle_gamma   90.00
#
_symmetry.space_group_name_H-M   'P 1'
#
loop_
_entity.id
_entity.type
_entity.pdbx_description
1 polymer ?
#
loop_
_entity_poly.entity_id
_entity_poly.type
_entity_poly.pdbx_seq_one_letter_code
_entity_poly.pdbx_strand_id
1 'polypeptide(L)'
;QIMPYYGSDARPFIITLDGWAGTQRYAGVWTGDQKGGEWEYIRFHVPTYIGAGLSGMSNITSDMDGIFGGKNMEVNIRDFQWKAFTPMQLNMDGWGANPKYPQALGEPATSINRNYLKLKAAMLPYTYSCAYEAVAGQPLIRAMFLDYPSDFTHSAATKYQYMYGPSMLVAPIYQPTQADAQGNDIRNGIYLPEGQWIDYFTGDVYEGGRILNNFDAPIWKLPLFVKAGAIVPMNRPNNNIHEVNTAERIFDIWPAGHSEFTLYDDDGNTEAYLRGEHATTKVTSELDAKGNLAITICPTEGNYDGMVKEKSTLVRINTTARPKSVRAIIGKKKVTLTEGEGANTWRYVERPQLNQFSTQGTDMAKVEVTKNPVIEVNLAKGDIMTDETTIEVKGFVYDKPATRMLTKHGTLSAPVATDTKVAPYTLTPTWKAVDNADYYEIRFNSMIYSTIRNNSLLFEDLQPGTDYTFELRAVNADGHSEWTTINAKTDKNPLEFAVHGITATNTAKDMPGFGIHRLFDFQESGDIWHTHYSEKAVPFTVTMDLHATITLDKMQYVPRADAGNGTILEADIFTSKDGKTWQAVGTQKWERTPAKKNVTFTDHQQARYIRMDVKKALGDFGSGAELYVFRQPGTKVLIPGDVNQDGKIDENDLTSYMNYTGLKKGDSDFDGYISNGDINGNGLIDAYDISNVATLLEGGVTEKDMRQPAGTITYTYNKAAYQAGDEVTVTVKGTGLQAVNALSLVMPYDLKTMQYTKTDPVAVKDMRNMTYDRHHTDGSQVLYPTFVNIGQQPTIEGSATLFVIHFKALRAFRAPKASAKGMLVSNNLLETELK
;
A
#
# COMPACT_ATOMS: atom_id res chain seq x y z
N GLN A 1 -26.40 21.40 2.89
CA GLN A 1 -27.03 21.99 1.67
C GLN A 1 -27.99 21.00 0.98
N ILE A 2 -27.73 19.68 1.03
CA ILE A 2 -28.57 18.64 0.38
C ILE A 2 -29.82 18.33 1.20
N MET A 3 -29.70 18.24 2.51
CA MET A 3 -30.80 17.84 3.40
C MET A 3 -32.11 18.64 3.25
N PRO A 4 -32.07 19.94 2.96
CA PRO A 4 -33.34 20.67 2.71
C PRO A 4 -34.15 20.18 1.52
N TYR A 5 -33.52 19.49 0.57
CA TYR A 5 -34.17 18.96 -0.64
C TYR A 5 -34.76 17.55 -0.42
N TYR A 6 -34.13 16.74 0.44
CA TYR A 6 -34.52 15.34 0.65
C TYR A 6 -35.27 15.10 1.98
N GLY A 7 -35.35 16.14 2.83
CA GLY A 7 -35.88 16.00 4.19
C GLY A 7 -34.78 15.94 5.24
N SER A 8 -35.03 16.39 6.43
CA SER A 8 -34.04 16.50 7.51
C SER A 8 -33.50 15.17 8.01
N ASP A 9 -34.15 14.08 7.68
CA ASP A 9 -33.83 12.73 8.15
C ASP A 9 -33.44 11.76 7.01
N ALA A 10 -33.40 12.28 5.77
CA ALA A 10 -33.04 11.46 4.63
C ALA A 10 -31.54 11.09 4.68
N ARG A 11 -31.22 9.84 4.37
CA ARG A 11 -29.83 9.39 4.23
C ARG A 11 -29.27 9.94 2.92
N PRO A 12 -28.29 10.86 2.97
CA PRO A 12 -27.73 11.43 1.75
C PRO A 12 -26.88 10.40 1.01
N PHE A 13 -26.97 10.42 -0.32
CA PHE A 13 -26.06 9.69 -1.19
C PHE A 13 -25.20 10.69 -1.94
N ILE A 14 -23.95 10.82 -1.52
CA ILE A 14 -22.97 11.75 -2.08
C ILE A 14 -21.73 10.96 -2.48
N ILE A 15 -21.24 11.20 -3.66
CA ILE A 15 -19.94 10.72 -4.13
C ILE A 15 -19.07 11.94 -4.45
N THR A 16 -17.87 11.98 -3.90
CA THR A 16 -16.88 13.03 -4.19
C THR A 16 -15.74 12.46 -5.02
N LEU A 17 -15.25 13.28 -5.94
CA LEU A 17 -13.99 13.01 -6.63
C LEU A 17 -12.86 13.22 -5.63
N ASP A 18 -12.07 12.20 -5.40
CA ASP A 18 -10.98 12.16 -4.42
C ASP A 18 -11.44 12.46 -2.98
N GLY A 19 -10.50 12.43 -2.06
CA GLY A 19 -10.76 12.74 -0.67
C GLY A 19 -9.56 12.40 0.21
N TRP A 20 -9.60 12.93 1.42
CA TRP A 20 -8.63 12.62 2.48
C TRP A 20 -9.33 12.18 3.74
N ALA A 21 -8.57 11.79 4.76
CA ALA A 21 -9.11 11.37 6.05
C ALA A 21 -10.12 12.39 6.60
N GLY A 22 -11.36 11.91 6.87
CA GLY A 22 -12.49 12.73 7.27
C GLY A 22 -13.59 12.88 6.20
N THR A 23 -13.28 12.66 4.92
CA THR A 23 -14.25 12.70 3.80
C THR A 23 -15.38 11.69 4.00
N GLN A 24 -15.09 10.52 4.56
CA GLN A 24 -16.06 9.46 4.82
C GLN A 24 -17.26 9.88 5.70
N ARG A 25 -17.14 11.00 6.43
CA ARG A 25 -18.25 11.57 7.22
C ARG A 25 -19.35 12.18 6.36
N TYR A 26 -19.05 12.48 5.09
CA TYR A 26 -19.91 13.28 4.23
C TYR A 26 -20.25 12.60 2.92
N ALA A 27 -19.34 11.74 2.42
CA ALA A 27 -19.45 11.17 1.08
C ALA A 27 -18.74 9.83 0.97
N GLY A 28 -19.14 9.01 0.01
CA GLY A 28 -18.30 7.99 -0.59
C GLY A 28 -17.29 8.63 -1.53
N VAL A 29 -16.22 7.91 -1.82
CA VAL A 29 -15.13 8.38 -2.68
C VAL A 29 -15.22 7.72 -4.06
N TRP A 30 -15.11 8.51 -5.10
CA TRP A 30 -14.90 8.07 -6.47
C TRP A 30 -13.49 8.46 -6.92
N THR A 31 -12.75 7.53 -7.52
CA THR A 31 -11.34 7.74 -7.89
C THR A 31 -11.13 8.65 -9.10
N GLY A 32 -12.20 9.21 -9.68
CA GLY A 32 -12.14 10.17 -10.76
C GLY A 32 -12.06 9.55 -12.16
N ASP A 33 -11.93 10.44 -13.14
CA ASP A 33 -11.86 10.11 -14.56
C ASP A 33 -10.53 9.44 -14.90
N GLN A 34 -10.55 8.17 -15.23
CA GLN A 34 -9.34 7.40 -15.51
C GLN A 34 -9.45 6.61 -16.81
N LYS A 35 -8.28 6.30 -17.37
CA LYS A 35 -8.15 5.52 -18.59
C LYS A 35 -8.28 4.03 -18.30
N GLY A 36 -9.26 3.39 -18.92
CA GLY A 36 -9.46 1.95 -18.87
C GLY A 36 -8.99 1.25 -20.15
N GLY A 37 -9.37 -0.02 -20.30
CA GLY A 37 -8.94 -0.88 -21.39
C GLY A 37 -7.50 -1.38 -21.23
N GLU A 38 -6.89 -1.15 -20.07
CA GLU A 38 -5.50 -1.46 -19.74
C GLU A 38 -5.41 -2.16 -18.38
N TRP A 39 -4.48 -3.10 -18.26
CA TRP A 39 -4.27 -3.85 -17.01
C TRP A 39 -3.82 -2.97 -15.85
N GLU A 40 -3.14 -1.86 -16.16
CA GLU A 40 -2.71 -0.90 -15.15
C GLU A 40 -3.87 -0.31 -14.36
N TYR A 41 -5.04 -0.16 -15.02
CA TYR A 41 -6.26 0.27 -14.36
C TYR A 41 -6.66 -0.65 -13.18
N ILE A 42 -6.63 -1.97 -13.38
CA ILE A 42 -6.93 -2.94 -12.32
C ILE A 42 -5.81 -2.95 -11.27
N ARG A 43 -4.54 -2.93 -11.70
CA ARG A 43 -3.37 -2.89 -10.79
C ARG A 43 -3.38 -1.68 -9.86
N PHE A 44 -3.82 -0.54 -10.36
CA PHE A 44 -3.97 0.67 -9.55
C PHE A 44 -5.13 0.54 -8.55
N HIS A 45 -6.31 0.07 -8.99
CA HIS A 45 -7.52 0.13 -8.18
C HIS A 45 -7.57 -0.88 -7.03
N VAL A 46 -7.09 -2.10 -7.21
CA VAL A 46 -7.14 -3.11 -6.13
C VAL A 46 -6.41 -2.63 -4.88
N PRO A 47 -5.13 -2.18 -4.94
CA PRO A 47 -4.45 -1.62 -3.78
C PRO A 47 -5.07 -0.31 -3.28
N THR A 48 -5.61 0.53 -4.19
CA THR A 48 -6.27 1.79 -3.82
C THR A 48 -7.50 1.54 -2.95
N TYR A 49 -8.33 0.54 -3.28
CA TYR A 49 -9.50 0.21 -2.46
C TYR A 49 -9.11 -0.38 -1.10
N ILE A 50 -8.06 -1.20 -1.07
CA ILE A 50 -7.49 -1.71 0.19
C ILE A 50 -7.00 -0.53 1.05
N GLY A 51 -6.24 0.40 0.46
CA GLY A 51 -5.72 1.59 1.13
C GLY A 51 -6.81 2.54 1.61
N ALA A 52 -7.88 2.71 0.83
CA ALA A 52 -9.04 3.50 1.24
C ALA A 52 -9.72 2.88 2.48
N GLY A 53 -9.90 1.56 2.52
CA GLY A 53 -10.41 0.85 3.68
C GLY A 53 -9.55 1.08 4.92
N LEU A 54 -8.23 0.97 4.81
CA LEU A 54 -7.26 1.26 5.88
C LEU A 54 -7.31 2.71 6.36
N SER A 55 -7.71 3.63 5.49
CA SER A 55 -7.86 5.05 5.79
C SER A 55 -9.26 5.43 6.32
N GLY A 56 -10.11 4.44 6.61
CA GLY A 56 -11.50 4.64 7.06
C GLY A 56 -12.47 5.07 5.96
N MET A 57 -12.05 5.13 4.70
CA MET A 57 -12.88 5.45 3.53
C MET A 57 -13.44 4.17 2.90
N SER A 58 -14.25 3.44 3.65
CA SER A 58 -14.75 2.13 3.24
C SER A 58 -15.70 2.18 2.03
N ASN A 59 -16.41 3.30 1.83
CA ASN A 59 -17.31 3.50 0.69
C ASN A 59 -16.54 4.14 -0.48
N ILE A 60 -15.88 3.30 -1.27
CA ILE A 60 -15.11 3.71 -2.44
C ILE A 60 -15.66 3.07 -3.72
N THR A 61 -15.57 3.80 -4.82
CA THR A 61 -15.91 3.31 -6.16
C THR A 61 -14.95 3.88 -7.21
N SER A 62 -14.97 3.28 -8.40
CA SER A 62 -14.34 3.77 -9.62
C SER A 62 -15.21 3.37 -10.81
N ASP A 63 -14.99 4.00 -11.95
CA ASP A 63 -15.68 3.61 -13.18
C ASP A 63 -15.38 2.16 -13.54
N MET A 64 -16.38 1.47 -14.12
CA MET A 64 -16.16 0.13 -14.62
C MET A 64 -15.29 0.19 -15.87
N ASP A 65 -14.04 -0.30 -15.78
CA ASP A 65 -13.05 -0.25 -16.85
C ASP A 65 -12.75 1.18 -17.33
N GLY A 66 -12.73 2.13 -16.40
CA GLY A 66 -12.43 3.54 -16.66
C GLY A 66 -13.47 4.29 -17.52
N ILE A 67 -13.39 5.61 -17.52
CA ILE A 67 -14.25 6.48 -18.31
C ILE A 67 -13.69 6.73 -19.72
N PHE A 68 -12.37 6.75 -19.85
CA PHE A 68 -11.63 6.92 -21.12
C PHE A 68 -10.93 5.63 -21.53
N GLY A 69 -10.24 5.69 -22.67
CA GLY A 69 -9.35 4.65 -23.15
C GLY A 69 -9.99 3.68 -24.14
N GLY A 70 -9.23 2.65 -24.49
CA GLY A 70 -9.63 1.64 -25.44
C GLY A 70 -10.66 0.66 -24.89
N LYS A 71 -11.24 -0.11 -25.82
CA LYS A 71 -12.08 -1.26 -25.47
C LYS A 71 -11.19 -2.51 -25.45
N ASN A 72 -11.05 -3.10 -24.29
CA ASN A 72 -10.43 -4.40 -24.11
C ASN A 72 -11.42 -5.30 -23.37
N MET A 73 -11.98 -6.27 -24.07
CA MET A 73 -13.03 -7.13 -23.55
C MET A 73 -12.55 -7.91 -22.30
N GLU A 74 -11.34 -8.41 -22.34
CA GLU A 74 -10.79 -9.18 -21.20
C GLU A 74 -10.64 -8.30 -19.96
N VAL A 75 -10.00 -7.12 -20.08
CA VAL A 75 -9.86 -6.17 -18.96
C VAL A 75 -11.22 -5.77 -18.42
N ASN A 76 -12.19 -5.48 -19.29
CA ASN A 76 -13.55 -5.13 -18.86
C ASN A 76 -14.20 -6.25 -18.03
N ILE A 77 -14.16 -7.49 -18.53
CA ILE A 77 -14.72 -8.64 -17.81
C ILE A 77 -14.03 -8.82 -16.45
N ARG A 78 -12.70 -8.79 -16.42
CA ARG A 78 -11.93 -8.96 -15.18
C ARG A 78 -12.21 -7.84 -14.18
N ASP A 79 -12.37 -6.62 -14.64
CA ASP A 79 -12.73 -5.48 -13.77
C ASP A 79 -14.15 -5.62 -13.20
N PHE A 80 -15.14 -6.02 -13.99
CA PHE A 80 -16.48 -6.32 -13.51
C PHE A 80 -16.51 -7.44 -12.46
N GLN A 81 -15.69 -8.47 -12.63
CA GLN A 81 -15.65 -9.61 -11.72
C GLN A 81 -15.30 -9.21 -10.30
N TRP A 82 -14.18 -8.52 -10.10
CA TRP A 82 -13.76 -8.18 -8.74
C TRP A 82 -14.59 -7.03 -8.14
N LYS A 83 -15.04 -6.09 -8.97
CA LYS A 83 -15.90 -4.99 -8.50
C LYS A 83 -17.29 -5.44 -8.06
N ALA A 84 -17.74 -6.64 -8.43
CA ALA A 84 -18.92 -7.25 -7.82
C ALA A 84 -18.74 -7.47 -6.30
N PHE A 85 -17.50 -7.55 -5.81
CA PHE A 85 -17.11 -7.71 -4.41
C PHE A 85 -16.48 -6.43 -3.86
N THR A 86 -17.16 -5.30 -4.08
CA THR A 86 -16.82 -3.97 -3.58
C THR A 86 -18.08 -3.29 -3.03
N PRO A 87 -17.98 -2.24 -2.22
CA PRO A 87 -19.16 -1.58 -1.66
C PRO A 87 -20.05 -0.97 -2.74
N MET A 88 -19.47 -0.24 -3.68
CA MET A 88 -20.18 0.44 -4.75
C MET A 88 -19.66 0.01 -6.12
N GLN A 89 -20.53 0.09 -7.12
CA GLN A 89 -20.19 -0.22 -8.50
C GLN A 89 -20.80 0.86 -9.42
N LEU A 90 -19.94 1.61 -10.09
CA LEU A 90 -20.31 2.72 -10.94
C LEU A 90 -19.93 2.40 -12.38
N ASN A 91 -20.86 2.58 -13.31
CA ASN A 91 -20.60 2.41 -14.73
C ASN A 91 -20.85 3.72 -15.48
N MET A 92 -19.78 4.38 -15.90
CA MET A 92 -19.81 5.55 -16.74
C MET A 92 -18.97 5.33 -18.00
N ASP A 93 -19.30 6.01 -19.08
CA ASP A 93 -18.45 6.13 -20.26
C ASP A 93 -18.16 7.60 -20.59
N GLY A 94 -17.10 7.85 -21.35
CA GLY A 94 -16.67 9.21 -21.71
C GLY A 94 -17.65 9.89 -22.62
N TRP A 95 -18.73 10.44 -22.08
CA TRP A 95 -19.77 11.20 -22.78
C TRP A 95 -20.41 10.43 -23.96
N GLY A 96 -20.53 9.11 -23.82
CA GLY A 96 -21.10 8.24 -24.86
C GLY A 96 -20.18 7.93 -26.04
N ALA A 97 -18.94 8.44 -26.02
CA ALA A 97 -18.00 8.22 -27.12
C ALA A 97 -17.39 6.82 -27.15
N ASN A 98 -17.37 6.14 -26.00
CA ASN A 98 -16.74 4.83 -25.83
C ASN A 98 -17.52 3.93 -24.87
N PRO A 99 -18.75 3.50 -25.24
CA PRO A 99 -19.60 2.75 -24.34
C PRO A 99 -18.97 1.40 -23.96
N LYS A 100 -18.84 1.15 -22.66
CA LYS A 100 -18.24 -0.06 -22.05
C LYS A 100 -19.21 -0.79 -21.10
N TYR A 101 -20.49 -0.42 -21.09
CA TYR A 101 -21.50 -1.18 -20.37
C TYR A 101 -21.66 -2.60 -20.95
N PRO A 102 -22.15 -3.57 -20.19
CA PRO A 102 -22.10 -4.99 -20.58
C PRO A 102 -22.59 -5.29 -21.99
N GLN A 103 -23.71 -4.69 -22.43
CA GLN A 103 -24.30 -4.98 -23.75
C GLN A 103 -23.49 -4.37 -24.90
N ALA A 104 -22.71 -3.33 -24.66
CA ALA A 104 -21.98 -2.63 -25.74
C ALA A 104 -20.75 -3.41 -26.23
N LEU A 105 -20.19 -4.29 -25.40
CA LEU A 105 -19.04 -5.11 -25.75
C LEU A 105 -19.42 -6.43 -26.44
N GLY A 106 -20.69 -6.83 -26.38
CA GLY A 106 -21.16 -8.10 -26.93
C GLY A 106 -20.77 -9.31 -26.08
N GLU A 107 -20.93 -10.49 -26.62
CA GLU A 107 -20.58 -11.74 -25.95
C GLU A 107 -19.06 -12.04 -26.03
N PRO A 108 -18.45 -12.65 -25.01
CA PRO A 108 -19.07 -13.18 -23.78
C PRO A 108 -19.22 -12.15 -22.65
N ALA A 109 -18.79 -10.88 -22.84
CA ALA A 109 -18.82 -9.87 -21.79
C ALA A 109 -20.24 -9.62 -21.26
N THR A 110 -21.23 -9.54 -22.15
CA THR A 110 -22.63 -9.31 -21.77
C THR A 110 -23.12 -10.34 -20.75
N SER A 111 -22.92 -11.62 -21.01
CA SER A 111 -23.39 -12.71 -20.14
C SER A 111 -22.58 -12.82 -18.86
N ILE A 112 -21.26 -12.72 -18.95
CA ILE A 112 -20.37 -12.80 -17.76
C ILE A 112 -20.67 -11.64 -16.81
N ASN A 113 -20.62 -10.41 -17.30
CA ASN A 113 -20.83 -9.22 -16.48
C ASN A 113 -22.23 -9.20 -15.86
N ARG A 114 -23.26 -9.61 -16.60
CA ARG A 114 -24.62 -9.80 -16.07
C ARG A 114 -24.64 -10.77 -14.87
N ASN A 115 -23.96 -11.91 -14.97
CA ASN A 115 -23.92 -12.88 -13.89
C ASN A 115 -23.29 -12.27 -12.62
N TYR A 116 -22.20 -11.52 -12.76
CA TYR A 116 -21.56 -10.86 -11.62
C TYR A 116 -22.40 -9.73 -11.02
N LEU A 117 -23.10 -8.94 -11.85
CA LEU A 117 -24.04 -7.94 -11.36
C LEU A 117 -25.23 -8.57 -10.58
N LYS A 118 -25.76 -9.68 -11.08
CA LYS A 118 -26.82 -10.45 -10.40
C LYS A 118 -26.31 -11.03 -9.07
N LEU A 119 -25.10 -11.56 -9.04
CA LEU A 119 -24.49 -12.07 -7.82
C LEU A 119 -24.30 -10.94 -6.79
N LYS A 120 -23.80 -9.77 -7.21
CA LYS A 120 -23.69 -8.59 -6.33
C LYS A 120 -25.05 -8.19 -5.75
N ALA A 121 -26.09 -8.13 -6.57
CA ALA A 121 -27.44 -7.80 -6.12
C ALA A 121 -27.99 -8.83 -5.13
N ALA A 122 -27.72 -10.12 -5.36
CA ALA A 122 -28.12 -11.19 -4.44
C ALA A 122 -27.34 -11.13 -3.11
N MET A 123 -26.09 -10.69 -3.12
CA MET A 123 -25.25 -10.58 -1.92
C MET A 123 -25.48 -9.29 -1.12
N LEU A 124 -26.41 -8.44 -1.52
CA LEU A 124 -26.64 -7.16 -0.85
C LEU A 124 -26.81 -7.25 0.67
N PRO A 125 -27.54 -8.22 1.26
CA PRO A 125 -27.65 -8.33 2.72
C PRO A 125 -26.31 -8.57 3.41
N TYR A 126 -25.42 -9.38 2.82
CA TYR A 126 -24.07 -9.58 3.32
C TYR A 126 -23.24 -8.30 3.22
N THR A 127 -23.24 -7.69 2.03
CA THR A 127 -22.54 -6.43 1.77
C THR A 127 -22.96 -5.33 2.74
N TYR A 128 -24.27 -5.21 2.98
CA TYR A 128 -24.85 -4.19 3.83
C TYR A 128 -24.49 -4.40 5.31
N SER A 129 -24.52 -5.64 5.78
CA SER A 129 -24.08 -6.00 7.13
C SER A 129 -22.59 -5.66 7.35
N CYS A 130 -21.71 -6.01 6.38
CA CYS A 130 -20.29 -5.67 6.46
C CYS A 130 -20.04 -4.15 6.30
N ALA A 131 -20.88 -3.42 5.55
CA ALA A 131 -20.80 -1.97 5.47
C ALA A 131 -21.17 -1.30 6.80
N TYR A 132 -22.08 -1.89 7.57
CA TYR A 132 -22.37 -1.42 8.92
C TYR A 132 -21.19 -1.64 9.88
N GLU A 133 -20.46 -2.75 9.77
CA GLU A 133 -19.24 -2.98 10.54
C GLU A 133 -18.18 -1.89 10.30
N ALA A 134 -18.19 -1.26 9.11
CA ALA A 134 -17.27 -0.16 8.78
C ALA A 134 -17.52 1.10 9.65
N VAL A 135 -18.73 1.29 10.18
CA VAL A 135 -19.01 2.37 11.15
C VAL A 135 -18.21 2.17 12.43
N ALA A 136 -17.96 0.94 12.83
CA ALA A 136 -17.10 0.57 13.96
C ALA A 136 -15.60 0.45 13.58
N GLY A 137 -15.23 0.79 12.35
CA GLY A 137 -13.84 0.82 11.89
C GLY A 137 -13.37 -0.45 11.16
N GLN A 138 -14.25 -1.43 10.93
CA GLN A 138 -13.89 -2.65 10.22
C GLN A 138 -14.25 -2.54 8.72
N PRO A 139 -13.30 -2.31 7.80
CA PRO A 139 -13.65 -2.05 6.40
C PRO A 139 -14.27 -3.28 5.73
N LEU A 140 -15.09 -3.05 4.71
CA LEU A 140 -15.66 -4.12 3.89
C LEU A 140 -14.58 -4.80 3.03
N ILE A 141 -13.69 -3.99 2.41
CA ILE A 141 -12.49 -4.47 1.71
C ILE A 141 -11.34 -4.41 2.70
N ARG A 142 -10.83 -5.58 3.09
CA ARG A 142 -9.83 -5.71 4.16
C ARG A 142 -8.49 -6.14 3.58
N ALA A 143 -7.44 -5.39 3.91
CA ALA A 143 -6.08 -5.88 3.71
C ALA A 143 -5.91 -7.24 4.38
N MET A 144 -5.17 -8.16 3.77
CA MET A 144 -4.99 -9.50 4.33
C MET A 144 -4.44 -9.49 5.76
N PHE A 145 -3.58 -8.53 6.10
CA PHE A 145 -2.98 -8.43 7.42
C PHE A 145 -3.96 -7.98 8.53
N LEU A 146 -5.13 -7.43 8.20
CA LEU A 146 -6.12 -7.05 9.23
C LEU A 146 -6.71 -8.28 9.92
N ASP A 147 -7.02 -9.31 9.14
CA ASP A 147 -7.62 -10.55 9.66
C ASP A 147 -6.56 -11.65 9.88
N TYR A 148 -5.41 -11.57 9.18
CA TYR A 148 -4.33 -12.59 9.17
C TYR A 148 -2.95 -11.92 9.25
N PRO A 149 -2.59 -11.26 10.38
CA PRO A 149 -1.33 -10.53 10.50
C PRO A 149 -0.11 -11.45 10.48
N SER A 150 0.83 -11.17 9.58
CA SER A 150 2.13 -11.86 9.47
C SER A 150 3.09 -11.01 8.63
N ASP A 151 4.39 -11.29 8.68
CA ASP A 151 5.37 -10.60 7.82
C ASP A 151 5.04 -10.75 6.34
N PHE A 152 4.52 -11.92 5.95
CA PHE A 152 4.09 -12.17 4.57
C PHE A 152 2.91 -11.29 4.16
N THR A 153 1.88 -11.17 5.00
CA THR A 153 0.69 -10.38 4.68
C THR A 153 0.92 -8.87 4.76
N HIS A 154 1.94 -8.41 5.49
CA HIS A 154 2.40 -7.02 5.48
C HIS A 154 3.30 -6.68 4.28
N SER A 155 3.74 -7.67 3.53
CA SER A 155 4.54 -7.45 2.32
C SER A 155 3.67 -7.12 1.09
N ALA A 156 4.31 -6.73 -0.01
CA ALA A 156 3.64 -6.51 -1.28
C ALA A 156 3.02 -7.77 -1.90
N ALA A 157 3.33 -8.97 -1.38
CA ALA A 157 2.87 -10.25 -1.94
C ALA A 157 1.35 -10.42 -1.97
N THR A 158 0.62 -9.74 -1.05
CA THR A 158 -0.85 -9.81 -0.98
C THR A 158 -1.56 -8.57 -1.52
N LYS A 159 -0.87 -7.63 -2.15
CA LYS A 159 -1.43 -6.35 -2.62
C LYS A 159 -2.57 -6.47 -3.65
N TYR A 160 -2.68 -7.61 -4.32
CA TYR A 160 -3.72 -7.88 -5.33
C TYR A 160 -4.73 -8.94 -4.88
N GLN A 161 -4.95 -9.06 -3.58
CA GLN A 161 -6.03 -9.84 -3.00
C GLN A 161 -6.49 -9.22 -1.69
N TYR A 162 -7.73 -9.50 -1.28
CA TYR A 162 -8.32 -8.91 -0.08
C TYR A 162 -9.41 -9.81 0.48
N MET A 163 -9.77 -9.58 1.75
CA MET A 163 -10.99 -10.12 2.33
C MET A 163 -12.16 -9.20 2.03
N TYR A 164 -13.22 -9.75 1.50
CA TYR A 164 -14.54 -9.11 1.35
C TYR A 164 -15.41 -9.49 2.53
N GLY A 165 -15.48 -8.61 3.54
CA GLY A 165 -16.00 -8.98 4.85
C GLY A 165 -15.22 -10.14 5.48
N PRO A 166 -15.77 -10.82 6.50
CA PRO A 166 -15.09 -11.88 7.23
C PRO A 166 -15.04 -13.23 6.48
N SER A 167 -15.87 -13.41 5.44
CA SER A 167 -16.17 -14.74 4.90
C SER A 167 -15.58 -15.05 3.53
N MET A 168 -15.16 -14.04 2.74
CA MET A 168 -14.76 -14.23 1.36
C MET A 168 -13.39 -13.66 1.07
N LEU A 169 -12.52 -14.46 0.43
CA LEU A 169 -11.24 -14.03 -0.11
C LEU A 169 -11.38 -13.83 -1.61
N VAL A 170 -11.05 -12.63 -2.08
CA VAL A 170 -11.11 -12.22 -3.48
C VAL A 170 -9.68 -12.04 -3.99
N ALA A 171 -9.31 -12.77 -5.05
CA ALA A 171 -7.99 -12.67 -5.68
C ALA A 171 -8.14 -12.28 -7.17
N PRO A 172 -8.31 -10.98 -7.49
CA PRO A 172 -8.55 -10.51 -8.84
C PRO A 172 -7.48 -10.94 -9.85
N ILE A 173 -7.90 -11.10 -11.09
CA ILE A 173 -6.98 -11.14 -12.23
C ILE A 173 -6.60 -9.68 -12.53
N TYR A 174 -5.33 -9.34 -12.40
CA TYR A 174 -4.82 -7.97 -12.49
C TYR A 174 -3.79 -7.74 -13.61
N GLN A 175 -3.53 -8.78 -14.40
CA GLN A 175 -2.58 -8.77 -15.52
C GLN A 175 -3.06 -9.74 -16.60
N PRO A 176 -2.52 -9.67 -17.83
CA PRO A 176 -2.84 -10.64 -18.87
C PRO A 176 -2.71 -12.05 -18.31
N THR A 177 -3.72 -12.87 -18.55
CA THR A 177 -3.76 -14.23 -18.03
C THR A 177 -2.58 -15.01 -18.59
N GLN A 178 -1.82 -15.63 -17.70
CA GLN A 178 -0.81 -16.60 -18.12
C GLN A 178 -1.50 -17.90 -18.48
N ALA A 179 -0.98 -18.62 -19.47
CA ALA A 179 -1.46 -19.96 -19.77
C ALA A 179 -0.54 -21.00 -19.13
N ASP A 180 -1.12 -22.10 -18.67
CA ASP A 180 -0.36 -23.29 -18.30
C ASP A 180 0.17 -24.00 -19.57
N ALA A 181 0.89 -25.11 -19.38
CA ALA A 181 1.43 -25.88 -20.51
C ALA A 181 0.33 -26.48 -21.41
N GLN A 182 -0.90 -26.56 -20.95
CA GLN A 182 -2.08 -27.03 -21.68
C GLN A 182 -2.87 -25.90 -22.35
N GLY A 183 -2.46 -24.65 -22.13
CA GLY A 183 -3.12 -23.47 -22.68
C GLY A 183 -4.35 -22.98 -21.88
N ASN A 184 -4.54 -23.44 -20.63
CA ASN A 184 -5.60 -22.94 -19.78
C ASN A 184 -5.19 -21.64 -19.10
N ASP A 185 -6.12 -20.70 -18.98
CA ASP A 185 -5.91 -19.47 -18.22
C ASP A 185 -5.72 -19.76 -16.74
N ILE A 186 -4.67 -19.18 -16.14
CA ILE A 186 -4.31 -19.44 -14.75
C ILE A 186 -4.04 -18.14 -13.98
N ARG A 187 -4.20 -18.23 -12.66
CA ARG A 187 -3.77 -17.22 -11.68
C ARG A 187 -2.70 -17.81 -10.76
N ASN A 188 -1.55 -17.17 -10.66
CA ASN A 188 -0.47 -17.51 -9.74
C ASN A 188 -0.49 -16.63 -8.50
N GLY A 189 0.14 -17.08 -7.41
CA GLY A 189 0.37 -16.29 -6.23
C GLY A 189 -0.90 -15.94 -5.44
N ILE A 190 -1.83 -16.88 -5.25
CA ILE A 190 -2.99 -16.70 -4.36
C ILE A 190 -2.63 -17.19 -2.97
N TYR A 191 -2.49 -16.29 -2.02
CA TYR A 191 -2.26 -16.67 -0.62
C TYR A 191 -3.57 -17.08 0.04
N LEU A 192 -3.66 -18.29 0.52
CA LEU A 192 -4.71 -18.77 1.41
C LEU A 192 -4.19 -18.80 2.85
N PRO A 193 -4.75 -18.00 3.76
CA PRO A 193 -4.42 -18.07 5.19
C PRO A 193 -4.69 -19.44 5.79
N GLU A 194 -4.13 -19.73 6.97
CA GLU A 194 -4.40 -20.99 7.67
C GLU A 194 -5.90 -21.29 7.81
N GLY A 195 -6.27 -22.57 7.74
CA GLY A 195 -7.63 -23.06 7.73
C GLY A 195 -8.05 -23.60 6.38
N GLN A 196 -9.34 -23.86 6.20
CA GLN A 196 -9.89 -24.40 4.95
C GLN A 196 -10.62 -23.32 4.16
N TRP A 197 -10.39 -23.32 2.85
CA TRP A 197 -10.96 -22.38 1.89
C TRP A 197 -11.66 -23.14 0.78
N ILE A 198 -12.86 -22.73 0.44
CA ILE A 198 -13.71 -23.41 -0.53
C ILE A 198 -13.81 -22.53 -1.77
N ASP A 199 -13.38 -23.05 -2.93
CA ASP A 199 -13.63 -22.38 -4.21
C ASP A 199 -15.14 -22.16 -4.39
N TYR A 200 -15.57 -20.91 -4.45
CA TYR A 200 -16.98 -20.56 -4.52
C TYR A 200 -17.71 -21.20 -5.71
N PHE A 201 -17.01 -21.38 -6.84
CA PHE A 201 -17.61 -21.87 -8.07
C PHE A 201 -17.61 -23.40 -8.19
N THR A 202 -16.53 -24.06 -7.78
CA THR A 202 -16.39 -25.50 -7.90
C THR A 202 -16.74 -26.25 -6.61
N GLY A 203 -16.66 -25.57 -5.47
CA GLY A 203 -16.85 -26.21 -4.16
C GLY A 203 -15.64 -27.04 -3.69
N ASP A 204 -14.52 -26.97 -4.37
CA ASP A 204 -13.30 -27.67 -3.98
C ASP A 204 -12.67 -27.04 -2.74
N VAL A 205 -12.24 -27.88 -1.80
CA VAL A 205 -11.62 -27.47 -0.53
C VAL A 205 -10.11 -27.42 -0.69
N TYR A 206 -9.54 -26.27 -0.39
CA TYR A 206 -8.10 -26.04 -0.35
C TYR A 206 -7.65 -25.87 1.10
N GLU A 207 -6.58 -26.54 1.46
CA GLU A 207 -5.89 -26.28 2.71
C GLU A 207 -5.11 -24.96 2.62
N GLY A 208 -5.27 -24.10 3.63
CA GLY A 208 -4.58 -22.83 3.73
C GLY A 208 -3.14 -22.94 4.26
N GLY A 209 -2.57 -21.82 4.70
CA GLY A 209 -1.16 -21.70 5.07
C GLY A 209 -0.22 -21.82 3.87
N ARG A 210 -0.69 -21.49 2.67
CA ARG A 210 0.07 -21.67 1.42
C ARG A 210 -0.32 -20.68 0.33
N ILE A 211 0.49 -20.67 -0.72
CA ILE A 211 0.27 -19.89 -1.93
C ILE A 211 -0.07 -20.85 -3.06
N LEU A 212 -1.24 -20.66 -3.66
CA LEU A 212 -1.65 -21.42 -4.84
C LEU A 212 -1.09 -20.79 -6.10
N ASN A 213 -0.59 -21.65 -7.00
CA ASN A 213 -0.18 -21.31 -8.34
C ASN A 213 -0.96 -22.16 -9.35
N ASN A 214 -0.92 -21.79 -10.62
CA ASN A 214 -1.69 -22.46 -11.66
C ASN A 214 -3.17 -22.68 -11.32
N PHE A 215 -3.74 -21.73 -10.53
CA PHE A 215 -5.17 -21.79 -10.21
C PHE A 215 -5.98 -21.49 -11.47
N ASP A 216 -6.88 -22.38 -11.80
CA ASP A 216 -7.68 -22.33 -13.00
C ASP A 216 -8.63 -21.11 -13.01
N ALA A 217 -8.44 -20.23 -13.95
CA ALA A 217 -9.11 -18.95 -14.02
C ALA A 217 -9.61 -18.60 -15.45
N PRO A 218 -10.47 -19.46 -16.06
CA PRO A 218 -11.06 -19.14 -17.36
C PRO A 218 -11.76 -17.77 -17.31
N ILE A 219 -11.97 -17.16 -18.46
CA ILE A 219 -12.44 -15.76 -18.57
C ILE A 219 -13.69 -15.45 -17.71
N TRP A 220 -14.56 -16.43 -17.50
CA TRP A 220 -15.77 -16.25 -16.70
C TRP A 220 -15.54 -16.36 -15.19
N LYS A 221 -14.40 -16.90 -14.74
CA LYS A 221 -14.16 -17.26 -13.32
C LYS A 221 -13.25 -16.24 -12.64
N LEU A 222 -13.74 -15.62 -11.60
CA LEU A 222 -12.95 -14.91 -10.61
C LEU A 222 -12.39 -15.91 -9.59
N PRO A 223 -11.09 -15.91 -9.27
CA PRO A 223 -10.62 -16.62 -8.09
C PRO A 223 -11.26 -16.06 -6.81
N LEU A 224 -12.25 -16.76 -6.31
CA LEU A 224 -13.08 -16.42 -5.16
C LEU A 224 -13.17 -17.62 -4.23
N PHE A 225 -12.78 -17.44 -2.99
CA PHE A 225 -12.82 -18.48 -1.97
C PHE A 225 -13.73 -18.05 -0.82
N VAL A 226 -14.49 -19.03 -0.32
CA VAL A 226 -15.30 -18.89 0.88
C VAL A 226 -14.57 -19.58 2.03
N LYS A 227 -14.48 -18.90 3.17
CA LYS A 227 -13.92 -19.52 4.37
C LYS A 227 -14.82 -20.65 4.85
N ALA A 228 -14.25 -21.80 5.21
CA ALA A 228 -15.03 -22.86 5.86
C ALA A 228 -15.63 -22.32 7.17
N GLY A 229 -16.94 -22.55 7.36
CA GLY A 229 -17.73 -21.93 8.41
C GLY A 229 -18.52 -20.68 7.98
N ALA A 230 -18.36 -20.19 6.77
CA ALA A 230 -19.02 -18.98 6.33
C ALA A 230 -20.55 -19.06 6.37
N ILE A 231 -21.17 -17.99 6.83
CA ILE A 231 -22.63 -17.75 6.82
C ILE A 231 -22.83 -16.47 6.02
N VAL A 232 -23.47 -16.56 4.85
CA VAL A 232 -23.66 -15.46 3.92
C VAL A 232 -25.15 -15.20 3.71
N PRO A 233 -25.70 -14.13 4.27
CA PRO A 233 -27.08 -13.76 3.98
C PRO A 233 -27.21 -13.27 2.54
N MET A 234 -28.28 -13.67 1.88
CA MET A 234 -28.52 -13.45 0.45
C MET A 234 -29.94 -12.95 0.19
N ASN A 235 -30.13 -12.35 -0.96
CA ASN A 235 -31.43 -12.19 -1.61
C ASN A 235 -31.60 -13.22 -2.72
N ARG A 236 -32.85 -13.40 -3.17
CA ARG A 236 -33.04 -14.07 -4.47
C ARG A 236 -32.43 -13.23 -5.59
N PRO A 237 -32.04 -13.84 -6.72
CA PRO A 237 -31.63 -13.12 -7.92
C PRO A 237 -32.67 -12.06 -8.30
N ASN A 238 -32.22 -10.83 -8.51
CA ASN A 238 -33.09 -9.69 -8.80
C ASN A 238 -32.42 -8.73 -9.78
N ASN A 239 -33.16 -7.78 -10.32
CA ASN A 239 -32.62 -6.72 -11.19
C ASN A 239 -32.44 -5.40 -10.44
N ASN A 240 -33.13 -5.21 -9.35
CA ASN A 240 -33.04 -4.00 -8.53
C ASN A 240 -33.68 -4.26 -7.15
N ILE A 241 -33.44 -3.36 -6.20
CA ILE A 241 -33.87 -3.50 -4.81
C ILE A 241 -35.41 -3.57 -4.66
N HIS A 242 -36.17 -3.01 -5.61
CA HIS A 242 -37.63 -3.03 -5.54
C HIS A 242 -38.24 -4.40 -5.88
N GLU A 243 -37.45 -5.30 -6.48
CA GLU A 243 -37.85 -6.69 -6.74
C GLU A 243 -37.56 -7.61 -5.55
N VAL A 244 -36.85 -7.13 -4.53
CA VAL A 244 -36.47 -7.94 -3.36
C VAL A 244 -37.70 -8.20 -2.48
N ASN A 245 -37.95 -9.47 -2.16
CA ASN A 245 -39.00 -9.85 -1.23
C ASN A 245 -38.51 -9.66 0.23
N THR A 246 -38.87 -8.54 0.84
CA THR A 246 -38.47 -8.21 2.22
C THR A 246 -39.11 -9.13 3.27
N ALA A 247 -40.16 -9.92 2.91
CA ALA A 247 -40.77 -10.93 3.75
C ALA A 247 -40.11 -12.32 3.67
N GLU A 248 -38.93 -12.38 3.10
CA GLU A 248 -38.06 -13.57 3.04
C GLU A 248 -36.65 -13.22 3.53
N ARG A 249 -36.00 -14.14 4.24
CA ARG A 249 -34.57 -14.09 4.56
C ARG A 249 -33.91 -15.38 4.11
N ILE A 250 -32.69 -15.26 3.55
CA ILE A 250 -31.97 -16.39 2.96
C ILE A 250 -30.57 -16.40 3.55
N PHE A 251 -30.09 -17.58 3.93
CA PHE A 251 -28.73 -17.78 4.41
C PHE A 251 -28.06 -18.91 3.61
N ASP A 252 -26.94 -18.60 2.95
CA ASP A 252 -26.04 -19.60 2.37
C ASP A 252 -24.95 -19.92 3.39
N ILE A 253 -24.81 -21.22 3.73
CA ILE A 253 -23.92 -21.66 4.82
C ILE A 253 -22.97 -22.73 4.31
N TRP A 254 -21.70 -22.63 4.70
CA TRP A 254 -20.62 -23.61 4.50
C TRP A 254 -20.16 -24.14 5.86
N PRO A 255 -20.85 -25.10 6.45
CA PRO A 255 -20.60 -25.51 7.83
C PRO A 255 -19.19 -26.04 8.08
N ALA A 256 -18.55 -25.57 9.15
CA ALA A 256 -17.27 -26.12 9.65
C ALA A 256 -17.08 -25.68 11.12
N GLY A 257 -16.97 -26.65 12.04
CA GLY A 257 -16.78 -26.34 13.45
C GLY A 257 -17.83 -25.40 14.00
N HIS A 258 -17.38 -24.40 14.77
CA HIS A 258 -18.23 -23.28 15.23
C HIS A 258 -18.04 -22.06 14.34
N SER A 259 -19.13 -21.40 13.97
CA SER A 259 -19.10 -20.12 13.28
C SER A 259 -20.36 -19.28 13.57
N GLU A 260 -20.23 -17.96 13.38
CA GLU A 260 -21.34 -17.02 13.58
C GLU A 260 -21.27 -15.85 12.59
N PHE A 261 -22.42 -15.26 12.33
CA PHE A 261 -22.57 -14.03 11.56
C PHE A 261 -23.77 -13.23 12.10
N THR A 262 -23.66 -11.92 12.12
CA THR A 262 -24.74 -11.01 12.49
C THR A 262 -25.25 -10.29 11.25
N LEU A 263 -26.47 -10.63 10.83
CA LEU A 263 -27.18 -9.88 9.80
C LEU A 263 -27.67 -8.56 10.38
N TYR A 264 -27.36 -7.47 9.69
CA TYR A 264 -27.83 -6.12 9.99
C TYR A 264 -28.89 -5.70 8.98
N ASP A 265 -29.91 -4.96 9.44
CA ASP A 265 -30.98 -4.42 8.60
C ASP A 265 -31.50 -3.10 9.18
N ASP A 266 -31.93 -2.15 8.33
CA ASP A 266 -32.57 -0.89 8.68
C ASP A 266 -33.52 -0.45 7.56
N ASP A 267 -34.07 0.75 7.62
CA ASP A 267 -35.00 1.26 6.61
C ASP A 267 -34.36 1.57 5.23
N GLY A 268 -33.02 1.62 5.14
CA GLY A 268 -32.26 1.91 3.93
C GLY A 268 -32.35 3.35 3.40
N ASN A 269 -33.17 4.21 4.01
CA ASN A 269 -33.53 5.52 3.47
C ASN A 269 -33.25 6.70 4.42
N THR A 270 -33.23 6.48 5.72
CA THR A 270 -33.09 7.55 6.70
C THR A 270 -31.83 7.42 7.55
N GLU A 271 -31.52 8.45 8.33
CA GLU A 271 -30.47 8.44 9.33
C GLU A 271 -30.94 7.87 10.68
N ALA A 272 -32.11 7.25 10.74
CA ALA A 272 -32.69 6.68 11.95
C ALA A 272 -31.79 5.64 12.63
N TYR A 273 -30.99 4.92 11.84
CA TYR A 273 -29.99 3.97 12.36
C TYR A 273 -28.98 4.61 13.31
N LEU A 274 -28.64 5.90 13.15
CA LEU A 274 -27.77 6.65 14.08
C LEU A 274 -28.40 6.84 15.46
N ARG A 275 -29.72 6.72 15.54
CA ARG A 275 -30.51 6.78 16.79
C ARG A 275 -30.87 5.40 17.35
N GLY A 276 -30.27 4.32 16.75
CA GLY A 276 -30.52 2.96 17.17
C GLY A 276 -31.74 2.29 16.52
N GLU A 277 -32.35 2.92 15.49
CA GLU A 277 -33.46 2.34 14.74
C GLU A 277 -32.95 1.41 13.65
N HIS A 278 -32.49 0.25 14.07
CA HIS A 278 -32.00 -0.84 13.21
C HIS A 278 -32.32 -2.19 13.86
N ALA A 279 -32.15 -3.25 13.14
CA ALA A 279 -32.35 -4.61 13.61
C ALA A 279 -31.10 -5.48 13.31
N THR A 280 -30.82 -6.43 14.20
CA THR A 280 -29.77 -7.40 14.02
C THR A 280 -30.29 -8.82 14.27
N THR A 281 -29.79 -9.77 13.47
CA THR A 281 -30.11 -11.19 13.64
C THR A 281 -28.81 -12.00 13.69
N LYS A 282 -28.53 -12.60 14.82
CA LYS A 282 -27.39 -13.50 14.97
C LYS A 282 -27.73 -14.89 14.41
N VAL A 283 -26.83 -15.43 13.62
CA VAL A 283 -26.90 -16.79 13.08
C VAL A 283 -25.63 -17.54 13.47
N THR A 284 -25.79 -18.74 14.00
CA THR A 284 -24.66 -19.61 14.36
C THR A 284 -24.74 -20.95 13.63
N SER A 285 -23.59 -21.56 13.40
CA SER A 285 -23.46 -22.92 12.84
C SER A 285 -22.50 -23.73 13.70
N GLU A 286 -22.94 -24.89 14.16
CA GLU A 286 -22.20 -25.83 15.00
C GLU A 286 -22.13 -27.18 14.32
N LEU A 287 -20.94 -27.60 13.94
CA LEU A 287 -20.70 -28.92 13.32
C LEU A 287 -19.77 -29.74 14.21
N ASP A 288 -20.26 -30.90 14.69
CA ASP A 288 -19.42 -31.81 15.44
C ASP A 288 -18.69 -32.84 14.53
N ALA A 289 -17.70 -33.51 15.11
CA ALA A 289 -16.91 -34.52 14.40
C ALA A 289 -17.71 -35.76 13.93
N LYS A 290 -18.98 -35.93 14.35
CA LYS A 290 -19.87 -37.03 13.95
C LYS A 290 -20.78 -36.64 12.79
N GLY A 291 -20.67 -35.40 12.29
CA GLY A 291 -21.55 -34.88 11.24
C GLY A 291 -22.92 -34.47 11.75
N ASN A 292 -23.06 -34.12 13.02
CA ASN A 292 -24.26 -33.48 13.53
C ASN A 292 -24.06 -31.96 13.37
N LEU A 293 -24.91 -31.35 12.58
CA LEU A 293 -24.92 -29.90 12.33
C LEU A 293 -26.16 -29.28 12.98
N ALA A 294 -25.96 -28.19 13.71
CA ALA A 294 -27.00 -27.35 14.22
C ALA A 294 -26.80 -25.92 13.70
N ILE A 295 -27.80 -25.35 13.04
CA ILE A 295 -27.83 -23.96 12.61
C ILE A 295 -28.90 -23.27 13.45
N THR A 296 -28.49 -22.24 14.20
CA THR A 296 -29.40 -21.47 15.05
C THR A 296 -29.52 -20.05 14.52
N ILE A 297 -30.73 -19.61 14.26
CA ILE A 297 -31.08 -18.24 13.91
C ILE A 297 -31.77 -17.66 15.14
N CYS A 298 -31.09 -16.78 15.85
CA CYS A 298 -31.63 -16.13 17.05
C CYS A 298 -32.80 -15.18 16.71
N PRO A 299 -33.67 -14.88 17.68
CA PRO A 299 -34.64 -13.82 17.53
C PRO A 299 -33.93 -12.52 17.09
N THR A 300 -34.58 -11.80 16.19
CA THR A 300 -34.10 -10.49 15.75
C THR A 300 -34.25 -9.47 16.86
N GLU A 301 -33.18 -8.75 17.14
CA GLU A 301 -33.14 -7.67 18.12
C GLU A 301 -33.24 -6.31 17.44
N GLY A 302 -33.87 -5.33 18.09
CA GLY A 302 -34.06 -3.99 17.52
C GLY A 302 -35.33 -3.87 16.65
N ASN A 303 -35.53 -2.69 16.09
CA ASN A 303 -36.68 -2.39 15.24
C ASN A 303 -36.39 -1.09 14.44
N TYR A 304 -37.03 -0.97 13.28
CA TYR A 304 -37.00 0.24 12.46
C TYR A 304 -38.35 0.44 11.75
N ASP A 305 -38.63 1.63 11.27
CA ASP A 305 -39.89 1.91 10.56
C ASP A 305 -40.00 1.11 9.26
N GLY A 306 -41.14 0.51 9.01
CA GLY A 306 -41.37 -0.35 7.84
C GLY A 306 -40.83 -1.77 7.97
N MET A 307 -40.25 -2.16 9.09
CA MET A 307 -39.70 -3.50 9.30
C MET A 307 -40.78 -4.59 9.16
N VAL A 308 -40.54 -5.55 8.27
CA VAL A 308 -41.35 -6.75 8.13
C VAL A 308 -40.95 -7.77 9.19
N LYS A 309 -41.83 -8.08 10.15
CA LYS A 309 -41.57 -9.01 11.25
C LYS A 309 -41.97 -10.46 10.95
N GLU A 310 -42.88 -10.66 10.03
CA GLU A 310 -43.33 -11.98 9.58
C GLU A 310 -42.56 -12.39 8.31
N LYS A 311 -41.49 -13.16 8.45
CA LYS A 311 -40.63 -13.59 7.31
C LYS A 311 -40.61 -15.11 7.15
N SER A 312 -40.59 -15.56 5.90
CA SER A 312 -40.14 -16.92 5.57
C SER A 312 -38.64 -17.00 5.66
N THR A 313 -38.11 -18.20 5.93
CA THR A 313 -36.69 -18.42 6.04
C THR A 313 -36.26 -19.57 5.12
N LEU A 314 -35.30 -19.30 4.22
CA LEU A 314 -34.62 -20.29 3.40
C LEU A 314 -33.18 -20.42 3.88
N VAL A 315 -32.78 -21.62 4.29
CA VAL A 315 -31.39 -21.93 4.62
C VAL A 315 -30.84 -22.88 3.56
N ARG A 316 -29.81 -22.50 2.89
CA ARG A 316 -29.06 -23.30 1.93
C ARG A 316 -27.74 -23.73 2.58
N ILE A 317 -27.62 -25.04 2.79
CA ILE A 317 -26.47 -25.68 3.44
C ILE A 317 -25.64 -26.35 2.36
N ASN A 318 -24.47 -25.81 2.08
CA ASN A 318 -23.55 -26.41 1.11
C ASN A 318 -23.01 -27.72 1.67
N THR A 319 -23.04 -28.79 0.87
CA THR A 319 -22.71 -30.17 1.27
C THR A 319 -22.12 -30.95 0.08
N THR A 320 -21.60 -32.14 0.33
CA THR A 320 -21.14 -33.03 -0.75
C THR A 320 -21.94 -34.32 -0.80
N ALA A 321 -22.81 -34.56 0.19
CA ALA A 321 -23.62 -35.78 0.27
C ALA A 321 -25.02 -35.50 0.83
N ARG A 322 -25.97 -36.37 0.49
CA ARG A 322 -27.34 -36.31 1.03
C ARG A 322 -27.33 -36.59 2.54
N PRO A 323 -28.03 -35.77 3.35
CA PRO A 323 -28.09 -35.96 4.80
C PRO A 323 -28.93 -37.15 5.19
N LYS A 324 -28.70 -37.68 6.38
CA LYS A 324 -29.53 -38.78 6.95
C LYS A 324 -30.91 -38.28 7.42
N SER A 325 -30.96 -37.09 7.98
CA SER A 325 -32.20 -36.44 8.39
C SER A 325 -32.03 -34.95 8.54
N VAL A 326 -33.11 -34.20 8.30
CA VAL A 326 -33.22 -32.75 8.53
C VAL A 326 -34.43 -32.50 9.42
N ARG A 327 -34.26 -31.65 10.44
CA ARG A 327 -35.33 -31.26 11.39
C ARG A 327 -35.28 -29.76 11.63
N ALA A 328 -36.39 -29.18 12.00
CA ALA A 328 -36.45 -27.82 12.45
C ALA A 328 -37.19 -27.69 13.80
N ILE A 329 -36.76 -26.74 14.60
CA ILE A 329 -37.39 -26.36 15.87
C ILE A 329 -37.55 -24.84 15.80
N ILE A 330 -38.76 -24.34 16.03
CA ILE A 330 -39.08 -22.90 16.08
C ILE A 330 -39.61 -22.60 17.47
N GLY A 331 -38.92 -21.76 18.22
CA GLY A 331 -39.14 -21.58 19.63
C GLY A 331 -38.97 -22.91 20.38
N LYS A 332 -40.04 -23.43 20.96
CA LYS A 332 -40.07 -24.74 21.65
C LYS A 332 -40.79 -25.84 20.85
N LYS A 333 -41.25 -25.52 19.63
CA LYS A 333 -42.08 -26.44 18.83
C LYS A 333 -41.23 -27.11 17.73
N LYS A 334 -41.31 -28.41 17.66
CA LYS A 334 -40.77 -29.18 16.52
C LYS A 334 -41.65 -28.96 15.30
N VAL A 335 -41.02 -28.57 14.19
CA VAL A 335 -41.67 -28.41 12.90
C VAL A 335 -41.45 -29.66 12.08
N THR A 336 -42.55 -30.25 11.61
CA THR A 336 -42.46 -31.38 10.68
C THR A 336 -42.08 -30.87 9.31
N LEU A 337 -40.88 -31.24 8.86
CA LEU A 337 -40.40 -30.97 7.52
C LEU A 337 -40.69 -32.16 6.61
N THR A 338 -41.36 -31.91 5.49
CA THR A 338 -41.53 -32.92 4.42
C THR A 338 -40.47 -32.71 3.33
N GLU A 339 -40.05 -33.77 2.69
CA GLU A 339 -39.16 -33.64 1.55
C GLU A 339 -39.91 -33.15 0.32
N GLY A 340 -39.48 -32.04 -0.30
CA GLY A 340 -40.15 -31.45 -1.46
C GLY A 340 -40.01 -29.96 -1.55
N GLU A 341 -40.95 -29.28 -2.19
CA GLU A 341 -41.01 -27.84 -2.39
C GLU A 341 -42.16 -27.21 -1.57
N GLY A 342 -42.04 -25.94 -1.25
CA GLY A 342 -43.03 -25.20 -0.51
C GLY A 342 -42.61 -24.88 0.93
N ALA A 343 -43.57 -24.49 1.76
CA ALA A 343 -43.31 -24.10 3.15
C ALA A 343 -43.16 -25.34 4.05
N ASN A 344 -42.25 -25.26 5.01
CA ASN A 344 -41.90 -26.32 5.96
C ASN A 344 -41.41 -27.59 5.24
N THR A 345 -40.54 -27.40 4.26
CA THR A 345 -39.94 -28.48 3.48
C THR A 345 -38.44 -28.47 3.54
N TRP A 346 -37.83 -29.58 3.19
CA TRP A 346 -36.44 -29.64 2.87
C TRP A 346 -36.23 -30.41 1.59
N ARG A 347 -35.15 -30.10 0.84
CA ARG A 347 -34.76 -30.86 -0.35
C ARG A 347 -33.25 -30.97 -0.49
N TYR A 348 -32.79 -32.03 -1.11
CA TYR A 348 -31.40 -32.16 -1.51
C TYR A 348 -31.30 -31.89 -3.00
N VAL A 349 -30.60 -30.78 -3.35
CA VAL A 349 -30.40 -30.36 -4.73
C VAL A 349 -29.01 -30.80 -5.16
N GLU A 350 -28.95 -31.86 -5.99
CA GLU A 350 -27.68 -32.48 -6.39
C GLU A 350 -26.80 -31.58 -7.23
N ARG A 351 -27.38 -30.81 -8.11
CA ARG A 351 -26.66 -29.97 -9.10
C ARG A 351 -27.27 -28.57 -9.19
N PRO A 352 -27.13 -27.73 -8.18
CA PRO A 352 -27.56 -26.35 -8.27
C PRO A 352 -26.71 -25.65 -9.34
N GLN A 353 -27.36 -25.06 -10.34
CA GLN A 353 -26.67 -24.35 -11.41
C GLN A 353 -26.19 -22.98 -10.97
N LEU A 354 -24.96 -22.67 -11.25
CA LEU A 354 -24.42 -21.34 -11.00
C LEU A 354 -24.99 -20.32 -12.01
N ASN A 355 -25.32 -20.79 -13.20
CA ASN A 355 -25.93 -19.99 -14.28
C ASN A 355 -27.41 -19.65 -14.05
N GLN A 356 -27.92 -19.73 -12.82
CA GLN A 356 -29.28 -19.29 -12.49
C GLN A 356 -29.55 -17.84 -12.86
N PHE A 357 -28.52 -17.05 -13.10
CA PHE A 357 -28.60 -15.65 -13.50
C PHE A 357 -28.51 -15.43 -15.01
N SER A 358 -28.06 -16.43 -15.76
CA SER A 358 -27.95 -16.36 -17.22
C SER A 358 -29.23 -16.92 -17.84
N THR A 359 -30.00 -16.05 -18.47
CA THR A 359 -31.35 -16.42 -18.94
C THR A 359 -31.42 -16.90 -20.38
N GLN A 360 -30.37 -16.87 -21.19
CA GLN A 360 -30.49 -17.27 -22.62
C GLN A 360 -29.15 -17.60 -23.28
N GLY A 361 -29.16 -18.65 -24.08
CA GLY A 361 -28.52 -19.05 -25.35
C GLY A 361 -27.11 -18.57 -25.71
N THR A 362 -26.36 -18.04 -24.80
CA THR A 362 -25.00 -17.53 -25.00
C THR A 362 -23.97 -18.61 -24.64
N ASP A 363 -22.74 -18.42 -25.04
CA ASP A 363 -21.65 -19.35 -24.72
C ASP A 363 -21.51 -19.63 -23.22
N MET A 364 -21.89 -18.68 -22.35
CA MET A 364 -21.96 -18.87 -20.90
C MET A 364 -23.05 -19.86 -20.46
N ALA A 365 -24.15 -19.98 -21.17
CA ALA A 365 -25.17 -20.99 -20.89
C ALA A 365 -24.67 -22.42 -21.20
N LYS A 366 -23.64 -22.54 -22.01
CA LYS A 366 -22.98 -23.82 -22.34
C LYS A 366 -21.91 -24.20 -21.33
N VAL A 367 -21.46 -23.28 -20.49
CA VAL A 367 -20.51 -23.58 -19.40
C VAL A 367 -21.29 -24.23 -18.26
N GLU A 368 -21.24 -25.53 -18.17
CA GLU A 368 -21.79 -26.29 -17.05
C GLU A 368 -20.96 -26.05 -15.79
N VAL A 369 -21.23 -24.96 -15.08
CA VAL A 369 -20.71 -24.77 -13.74
C VAL A 369 -21.76 -25.22 -12.75
N THR A 370 -21.58 -26.42 -12.21
CA THR A 370 -22.40 -26.94 -11.14
C THR A 370 -21.72 -26.69 -9.82
N LYS A 371 -22.40 -25.98 -8.93
CA LYS A 371 -21.99 -25.94 -7.50
C LYS A 371 -22.11 -27.33 -6.88
N ASN A 372 -21.48 -27.49 -5.73
CA ASN A 372 -21.75 -28.63 -4.86
C ASN A 372 -23.24 -28.76 -4.55
N PRO A 373 -23.72 -29.98 -4.22
CA PRO A 373 -25.07 -30.17 -3.71
C PRO A 373 -25.37 -29.21 -2.54
N VAL A 374 -26.62 -28.85 -2.42
CA VAL A 374 -27.10 -28.08 -1.27
C VAL A 374 -28.30 -28.77 -0.62
N ILE A 375 -28.41 -28.65 0.68
CA ILE A 375 -29.63 -28.95 1.43
C ILE A 375 -30.36 -27.61 1.54
N GLU A 376 -31.53 -27.50 0.92
CA GLU A 376 -32.40 -26.34 1.09
C GLU A 376 -33.45 -26.67 2.16
N VAL A 377 -33.54 -25.81 3.17
CA VAL A 377 -34.56 -25.87 4.22
C VAL A 377 -35.42 -24.63 4.12
N ASN A 378 -36.68 -24.80 3.80
CA ASN A 378 -37.64 -23.73 3.56
C ASN A 378 -38.70 -23.71 4.64
N LEU A 379 -38.69 -22.71 5.50
CA LEU A 379 -39.59 -22.54 6.62
C LEU A 379 -40.68 -21.55 6.27
N ALA A 380 -41.93 -21.85 6.72
CA ALA A 380 -43.08 -20.95 6.60
C ALA A 380 -42.79 -19.60 7.27
N LYS A 381 -43.58 -18.59 6.92
CA LYS A 381 -43.55 -17.29 7.61
C LYS A 381 -43.78 -17.47 9.10
N GLY A 382 -42.97 -16.79 9.89
CA GLY A 382 -43.06 -16.75 11.33
C GLY A 382 -42.54 -15.43 11.85
N ASP A 383 -42.86 -15.11 13.09
CA ASP A 383 -42.42 -13.92 13.79
C ASP A 383 -40.92 -14.03 14.10
N ILE A 384 -40.08 -13.21 13.44
CA ILE A 384 -38.65 -13.25 13.60
C ILE A 384 -38.17 -12.61 14.92
N MET A 385 -39.04 -11.91 15.64
CA MET A 385 -38.66 -11.19 16.87
C MET A 385 -38.74 -12.09 18.12
N THR A 386 -39.53 -13.12 18.07
CA THR A 386 -39.83 -13.94 19.27
C THR A 386 -39.31 -15.35 19.19
N ASP A 387 -39.18 -15.90 18.00
CA ASP A 387 -38.88 -17.31 17.80
C ASP A 387 -37.41 -17.57 17.36
N GLU A 388 -36.67 -18.22 18.24
CA GLU A 388 -35.40 -18.84 17.84
C GLU A 388 -35.69 -20.00 16.87
N THR A 389 -34.96 -20.07 15.81
CA THR A 389 -35.07 -21.14 14.82
C THR A 389 -33.84 -22.00 14.83
N THR A 390 -33.93 -23.32 15.12
CA THR A 390 -32.81 -24.26 15.02
C THR A 390 -33.11 -25.26 13.92
N ILE A 391 -32.15 -25.45 13.02
CA ILE A 391 -32.14 -26.49 11.98
C ILE A 391 -31.09 -27.52 12.37
N GLU A 392 -31.51 -28.76 12.55
CA GLU A 392 -30.63 -29.90 12.87
C GLU A 392 -30.49 -30.81 11.65
N VAL A 393 -29.25 -31.05 11.25
CA VAL A 393 -28.90 -31.99 10.16
C VAL A 393 -28.03 -33.09 10.70
N LYS A 394 -28.43 -34.36 10.48
CA LYS A 394 -27.61 -35.52 10.83
C LYS A 394 -26.99 -36.15 9.58
N GLY A 395 -25.75 -36.56 9.72
CA GLY A 395 -24.97 -37.14 8.61
C GLY A 395 -24.59 -36.07 7.57
N PHE A 396 -24.32 -34.86 8.02
CA PHE A 396 -23.71 -33.82 7.18
C PHE A 396 -22.31 -34.26 6.75
N VAL A 397 -22.00 -34.07 5.48
CA VAL A 397 -20.68 -34.35 4.89
C VAL A 397 -20.31 -33.22 3.94
N TYR A 398 -19.10 -32.71 4.11
CA TYR A 398 -18.44 -31.86 3.12
C TYR A 398 -17.04 -32.43 2.87
N ASP A 399 -16.89 -33.22 1.83
CA ASP A 399 -15.67 -33.93 1.47
C ASP A 399 -15.41 -33.76 -0.03
N LYS A 400 -14.71 -32.72 -0.40
CA LYS A 400 -14.31 -32.44 -1.78
C LYS A 400 -12.92 -31.78 -1.79
N PRO A 401 -11.89 -32.45 -1.28
CA PRO A 401 -10.56 -31.87 -1.28
C PRO A 401 -10.07 -31.57 -2.71
N ALA A 402 -9.45 -30.45 -2.94
CA ALA A 402 -8.88 -30.11 -4.25
C ALA A 402 -7.85 -31.15 -4.73
N THR A 403 -7.20 -31.85 -3.80
CA THR A 403 -6.29 -32.96 -4.09
C THR A 403 -6.96 -34.16 -4.80
N ARG A 404 -8.30 -34.29 -4.77
CA ARG A 404 -9.02 -35.29 -5.57
C ARG A 404 -8.81 -35.20 -7.08
N MET A 405 -8.36 -34.03 -7.54
CA MET A 405 -8.04 -33.77 -8.95
C MET A 405 -6.68 -34.34 -9.36
N LEU A 406 -5.90 -34.82 -8.39
CA LEU A 406 -4.64 -35.49 -8.68
C LEU A 406 -4.93 -36.85 -9.32
N THR A 407 -4.24 -37.11 -10.41
CA THR A 407 -4.53 -38.29 -11.28
C THR A 407 -3.34 -39.21 -11.46
N LYS A 408 -2.15 -38.74 -11.15
CA LYS A 408 -0.95 -39.53 -11.31
C LYS A 408 -0.65 -40.33 -10.05
N HIS A 409 -0.19 -41.55 -10.24
CA HIS A 409 0.13 -42.51 -9.18
C HIS A 409 1.56 -43.04 -9.34
N GLY A 410 2.11 -43.55 -8.26
CA GLY A 410 3.43 -44.17 -8.22
C GLY A 410 4.45 -43.38 -7.43
N THR A 411 5.62 -43.98 -7.26
CA THR A 411 6.72 -43.39 -6.49
C THR A 411 7.26 -42.15 -7.18
N LEU A 412 7.49 -41.12 -6.41
CA LEU A 412 8.08 -39.85 -6.86
C LEU A 412 9.57 -39.81 -6.48
N SER A 413 10.44 -39.51 -7.43
CA SER A 413 11.82 -39.12 -7.16
C SER A 413 11.88 -37.68 -6.70
N ALA A 414 12.89 -37.34 -5.87
CA ALA A 414 13.17 -35.94 -5.55
C ALA A 414 13.51 -35.16 -6.85
N PRO A 415 12.96 -33.97 -7.05
CA PRO A 415 13.23 -33.17 -8.25
C PRO A 415 14.73 -32.84 -8.37
N VAL A 416 15.23 -32.77 -9.59
CA VAL A 416 16.62 -32.37 -9.87
C VAL A 416 16.62 -30.93 -10.38
N ALA A 417 17.17 -30.00 -9.57
CA ALA A 417 17.40 -28.61 -10.00
C ALA A 417 18.31 -28.57 -11.23
N THR A 418 18.03 -27.71 -12.18
CA THR A 418 18.83 -27.54 -13.39
C THR A 418 19.58 -26.22 -13.41
N ASP A 419 18.87 -25.12 -13.31
CA ASP A 419 19.40 -23.76 -13.38
C ASP A 419 18.53 -22.83 -12.53
N THR A 420 19.07 -21.68 -12.16
CA THR A 420 18.28 -20.58 -11.57
C THR A 420 18.62 -19.33 -12.36
N LYS A 421 17.61 -18.76 -13.04
CA LYS A 421 17.79 -17.46 -13.67
C LYS A 421 17.88 -16.42 -12.57
N VAL A 422 18.91 -15.60 -12.64
CA VAL A 422 19.26 -14.63 -11.61
C VAL A 422 19.15 -13.21 -12.18
N ALA A 423 18.60 -12.31 -11.38
CA ALA A 423 18.60 -10.88 -11.63
C ALA A 423 18.68 -10.13 -10.26
N PRO A 424 18.85 -8.81 -10.24
CA PRO A 424 19.04 -8.09 -8.98
C PRO A 424 17.90 -8.25 -7.96
N TYR A 425 16.66 -8.37 -8.43
CA TYR A 425 15.47 -8.42 -7.59
C TYR A 425 14.61 -9.68 -7.80
N THR A 426 15.08 -10.61 -8.64
CA THR A 426 14.32 -11.83 -8.97
C THR A 426 15.20 -13.07 -9.04
N LEU A 427 14.60 -14.22 -8.71
CA LEU A 427 15.17 -15.55 -8.92
C LEU A 427 14.10 -16.45 -9.55
N THR A 428 14.52 -17.24 -10.54
CA THR A 428 13.64 -18.24 -11.14
C THR A 428 14.33 -19.60 -11.12
N PRO A 429 14.19 -20.37 -10.02
CA PRO A 429 14.66 -21.74 -9.98
C PRO A 429 13.95 -22.60 -11.03
N THR A 430 14.69 -23.48 -11.69
CA THR A 430 14.19 -24.42 -12.69
C THR A 430 14.63 -25.84 -12.35
N TRP A 431 13.85 -26.84 -12.77
CA TRP A 431 14.12 -28.24 -12.48
C TRP A 431 13.67 -29.17 -13.62
N LYS A 432 14.14 -30.41 -13.58
CA LYS A 432 13.70 -31.44 -14.52
C LYS A 432 12.31 -31.94 -14.10
N ALA A 433 11.46 -32.25 -15.10
CA ALA A 433 10.19 -32.91 -14.85
C ALA A 433 10.40 -34.23 -14.12
N VAL A 434 9.55 -34.49 -13.14
CA VAL A 434 9.53 -35.76 -12.40
C VAL A 434 8.39 -36.62 -12.94
N ASP A 435 8.71 -37.86 -13.30
CA ASP A 435 7.68 -38.83 -13.74
C ASP A 435 6.63 -39.04 -12.63
N ASN A 436 5.39 -39.16 -13.02
CA ASN A 436 4.24 -39.30 -12.12
C ASN A 436 3.95 -38.09 -11.18
N ALA A 437 4.59 -36.93 -11.34
CA ALA A 437 4.22 -35.75 -10.60
C ALA A 437 3.02 -35.03 -11.26
N ASP A 438 2.01 -34.72 -10.46
CA ASP A 438 0.90 -33.85 -10.87
C ASP A 438 1.30 -32.38 -10.79
N TYR A 439 2.02 -32.00 -9.72
CA TYR A 439 2.51 -30.65 -9.50
C TYR A 439 3.74 -30.64 -8.57
N TYR A 440 4.30 -29.46 -8.34
CA TYR A 440 5.42 -29.23 -7.43
C TYR A 440 5.05 -28.29 -6.30
N GLU A 441 5.76 -28.39 -5.19
CA GLU A 441 5.74 -27.44 -4.08
C GLU A 441 7.13 -26.88 -3.84
N ILE A 442 7.20 -25.58 -3.58
CA ILE A 442 8.42 -24.92 -3.13
C ILE A 442 8.17 -24.33 -1.74
N ARG A 443 9.05 -24.66 -0.79
CA ARG A 443 9.12 -23.94 0.48
C ARG A 443 10.15 -22.84 0.36
N PHE A 444 9.72 -21.60 0.64
CA PHE A 444 10.55 -20.41 0.60
C PHE A 444 10.08 -19.42 1.69
N ASN A 445 11.02 -18.94 2.52
CA ASN A 445 10.72 -18.03 3.64
C ASN A 445 9.55 -18.52 4.52
N SER A 446 9.59 -19.78 4.93
CA SER A 446 8.54 -20.44 5.73
C SER A 446 7.17 -20.57 5.06
N MET A 447 7.02 -20.16 3.80
CA MET A 447 5.79 -20.27 3.04
C MET A 447 5.87 -21.40 2.00
N ILE A 448 4.78 -22.13 1.83
CA ILE A 448 4.67 -23.17 0.79
C ILE A 448 3.96 -22.59 -0.44
N TYR A 449 4.67 -22.54 -1.55
CA TYR A 449 4.13 -22.29 -2.88
C TYR A 449 3.71 -23.64 -3.47
N SER A 450 2.42 -23.83 -3.66
CA SER A 450 1.82 -25.13 -4.04
C SER A 450 1.24 -25.07 -5.45
N THR A 451 0.81 -26.24 -5.94
CA THR A 451 0.14 -26.44 -7.23
C THR A 451 0.91 -25.95 -8.44
N ILE A 452 2.24 -25.88 -8.37
CA ILE A 452 3.11 -25.46 -9.47
C ILE A 452 3.15 -26.59 -10.53
N ARG A 453 2.57 -26.37 -11.71
CA ARG A 453 2.56 -27.36 -12.80
C ARG A 453 3.70 -27.17 -13.78
N ASN A 454 4.31 -25.99 -13.83
CA ASN A 454 5.49 -25.71 -14.63
C ASN A 454 6.76 -26.22 -13.91
N ASN A 455 7.85 -26.36 -14.66
CA ASN A 455 9.15 -26.74 -14.12
C ASN A 455 10.00 -25.52 -13.69
N SER A 456 9.35 -24.45 -13.32
CA SER A 456 9.95 -23.20 -12.83
C SER A 456 8.93 -22.37 -12.06
N LEU A 457 9.41 -21.47 -11.19
CA LEU A 457 8.60 -20.43 -10.54
C LEU A 457 9.45 -19.16 -10.41
N LEU A 458 8.86 -18.01 -10.78
CA LEU A 458 9.48 -16.71 -10.60
C LEU A 458 9.20 -16.20 -9.18
N PHE A 459 10.25 -15.77 -8.49
CA PHE A 459 10.21 -15.02 -7.23
C PHE A 459 10.66 -13.59 -7.48
N GLU A 460 9.85 -12.63 -7.09
CA GLU A 460 10.05 -11.19 -7.28
C GLU A 460 10.23 -10.48 -5.94
N ASP A 461 10.55 -9.19 -5.97
CA ASP A 461 10.72 -8.32 -4.80
C ASP A 461 11.81 -8.81 -3.82
N LEU A 462 12.83 -9.51 -4.33
CA LEU A 462 13.97 -9.99 -3.56
C LEU A 462 15.00 -8.87 -3.34
N GLN A 463 15.81 -9.01 -2.28
CA GLN A 463 16.92 -8.09 -2.03
C GLN A 463 18.10 -8.43 -2.93
N PRO A 464 18.75 -7.44 -3.55
CA PRO A 464 19.90 -7.68 -4.41
C PRO A 464 21.14 -8.14 -3.61
N GLY A 465 22.00 -8.91 -4.26
CA GLY A 465 23.23 -9.43 -3.68
C GLY A 465 23.02 -10.38 -2.49
N THR A 466 21.85 -10.98 -2.36
CA THR A 466 21.42 -11.76 -1.19
C THR A 466 21.29 -13.24 -1.52
N ASP A 467 21.76 -14.10 -0.60
CA ASP A 467 21.66 -15.54 -0.72
C ASP A 467 20.27 -16.03 -0.27
N TYR A 468 19.65 -16.90 -1.07
CA TYR A 468 18.34 -17.48 -0.84
C TYR A 468 18.39 -19.01 -0.95
N THR A 469 17.55 -19.67 -0.14
CA THR A 469 17.40 -21.12 -0.13
C THR A 469 15.95 -21.48 -0.42
N PHE A 470 15.75 -22.36 -1.39
CA PHE A 470 14.46 -22.95 -1.75
C PHE A 470 14.50 -24.44 -1.48
N GLU A 471 13.41 -25.01 -1.01
CA GLU A 471 13.23 -26.46 -0.93
C GLU A 471 12.10 -26.86 -1.88
N LEU A 472 12.35 -27.78 -2.79
CA LEU A 472 11.47 -28.21 -3.87
C LEU A 472 11.10 -29.67 -3.72
N ARG A 473 9.81 -30.03 -3.88
CA ARG A 473 9.34 -31.41 -3.94
C ARG A 473 8.26 -31.62 -5.02
N ALA A 474 8.11 -32.87 -5.47
CA ALA A 474 7.04 -33.30 -6.36
C ALA A 474 5.88 -33.88 -5.56
N VAL A 475 4.65 -33.76 -6.09
CA VAL A 475 3.40 -34.21 -5.46
C VAL A 475 2.53 -34.95 -6.47
N ASN A 476 1.87 -36.03 -6.07
CA ASN A 476 0.83 -36.75 -6.82
C ASN A 476 -0.26 -37.27 -5.89
N ALA A 477 -1.19 -38.09 -6.41
CA ALA A 477 -2.31 -38.68 -5.64
C ALA A 477 -1.86 -39.58 -4.48
N ASP A 478 -0.66 -40.19 -4.55
CA ASP A 478 -0.14 -41.11 -3.53
C ASP A 478 0.71 -40.40 -2.47
N GLY A 479 1.04 -39.08 -2.67
CA GLY A 479 1.81 -38.30 -1.72
C GLY A 479 2.84 -37.39 -2.35
N HIS A 480 4.01 -37.29 -1.74
CA HIS A 480 5.06 -36.37 -2.16
C HIS A 480 6.44 -37.03 -2.11
N SER A 481 7.38 -36.48 -2.89
CA SER A 481 8.79 -36.86 -2.82
C SER A 481 9.50 -36.25 -1.61
N GLU A 482 10.76 -36.66 -1.40
CA GLU A 482 11.69 -35.93 -0.55
C GLU A 482 11.97 -34.53 -1.11
N TRP A 483 12.40 -33.60 -0.24
CA TRP A 483 12.77 -32.23 -0.61
C TRP A 483 14.14 -32.16 -1.26
N THR A 484 14.29 -31.36 -2.30
CA THR A 484 15.57 -30.97 -2.90
C THR A 484 15.84 -29.52 -2.53
N THR A 485 17.03 -29.24 -1.99
CA THR A 485 17.46 -27.87 -1.66
C THR A 485 18.11 -27.21 -2.87
N ILE A 486 17.70 -25.97 -3.13
CA ILE A 486 18.25 -25.09 -4.17
C ILE A 486 18.77 -23.82 -3.50
N ASN A 487 20.05 -23.52 -3.66
CA ASN A 487 20.66 -22.27 -3.19
C ASN A 487 20.94 -21.38 -4.40
N ALA A 488 20.58 -20.12 -4.29
CA ALA A 488 20.82 -19.12 -5.34
C ALA A 488 21.08 -17.75 -4.72
N LYS A 489 21.81 -16.91 -5.43
CA LYS A 489 22.11 -15.54 -5.00
C LYS A 489 21.63 -14.56 -6.06
N THR A 490 20.92 -13.52 -5.65
CA THR A 490 20.52 -12.42 -6.54
C THR A 490 21.75 -11.64 -7.01
N ASP A 491 21.66 -11.04 -8.20
CA ASP A 491 22.68 -10.11 -8.68
C ASP A 491 22.77 -8.88 -7.78
N LYS A 492 23.92 -8.20 -7.84
CA LYS A 492 24.11 -6.94 -7.12
C LYS A 492 23.17 -5.87 -7.66
N ASN A 493 22.83 -4.92 -6.80
CA ASN A 493 22.05 -3.74 -7.20
C ASN A 493 22.82 -2.97 -8.30
N PRO A 494 22.27 -2.84 -9.52
CA PRO A 494 22.95 -2.11 -10.59
C PRO A 494 23.10 -0.62 -10.29
N LEU A 495 22.35 -0.09 -9.32
CA LEU A 495 22.37 1.31 -8.88
C LEU A 495 23.05 1.50 -7.52
N GLU A 496 23.73 0.48 -6.97
CA GLU A 496 24.37 0.55 -5.64
C GLU A 496 25.30 1.75 -5.47
N PHE A 497 25.98 2.15 -6.53
CA PHE A 497 26.94 3.27 -6.51
C PHE A 497 26.44 4.51 -7.25
N ALA A 498 25.14 4.56 -7.56
CA ALA A 498 24.55 5.75 -8.15
C ALA A 498 24.49 6.90 -7.14
N VAL A 499 24.76 8.11 -7.60
CA VAL A 499 24.71 9.34 -6.80
C VAL A 499 23.27 9.82 -6.75
N HIS A 500 22.75 10.03 -5.56
CA HIS A 500 21.41 10.56 -5.32
C HIS A 500 21.42 12.07 -5.10
N GLY A 501 20.27 12.71 -5.25
CA GLY A 501 20.08 14.12 -4.93
C GLY A 501 20.73 15.10 -5.90
N ILE A 502 21.09 14.67 -7.10
CA ILE A 502 21.67 15.54 -8.13
C ILE A 502 20.67 16.65 -8.48
N THR A 503 21.12 17.91 -8.50
CA THR A 503 20.35 19.00 -9.09
C THR A 503 20.97 19.40 -10.42
N ALA A 504 20.13 19.83 -11.37
CA ALA A 504 20.62 20.22 -12.67
C ALA A 504 19.96 21.50 -13.20
N THR A 505 20.70 22.19 -14.04
CA THR A 505 20.20 23.32 -14.81
C THR A 505 20.33 23.01 -16.31
N ASN A 506 19.41 23.53 -17.09
CA ASN A 506 19.36 23.41 -18.54
C ASN A 506 19.32 24.80 -19.18
N THR A 507 20.10 25.02 -20.22
CA THR A 507 20.07 26.30 -20.96
C THR A 507 18.90 26.39 -21.95
N ALA A 508 18.30 25.25 -22.31
CA ALA A 508 17.08 25.20 -23.09
C ALA A 508 15.87 25.29 -22.16
N LYS A 509 14.76 25.81 -22.68
CA LYS A 509 13.49 25.87 -21.95
C LYS A 509 12.88 24.48 -21.81
N ASP A 510 12.51 24.08 -20.61
CA ASP A 510 11.79 22.85 -20.35
C ASP A 510 10.30 22.96 -20.71
N MET A 511 9.71 21.86 -21.11
CA MET A 511 8.26 21.76 -21.27
C MET A 511 7.59 21.73 -19.88
N PRO A 512 6.49 22.49 -19.66
CA PRO A 512 5.75 22.43 -18.38
C PRO A 512 5.36 20.99 -18.01
N GLY A 513 5.68 20.59 -16.78
CA GLY A 513 5.47 19.22 -16.28
C GLY A 513 6.56 18.21 -16.65
N PHE A 514 7.51 18.56 -17.54
CA PHE A 514 8.59 17.68 -18.02
C PHE A 514 9.97 18.31 -17.75
N GLY A 515 10.16 18.85 -16.56
CA GLY A 515 11.35 19.59 -16.17
C GLY A 515 12.60 18.71 -16.03
N ILE A 516 13.79 19.35 -16.06
CA ILE A 516 15.10 18.68 -16.02
C ILE A 516 15.29 17.78 -14.79
N HIS A 517 14.60 18.02 -13.68
CA HIS A 517 14.63 17.18 -12.47
C HIS A 517 14.16 15.74 -12.71
N ARG A 518 13.37 15.51 -13.76
CA ARG A 518 12.93 14.17 -14.17
C ARG A 518 14.06 13.24 -14.63
N LEU A 519 15.24 13.79 -14.92
CA LEU A 519 16.44 12.99 -15.20
C LEU A 519 17.12 12.43 -13.95
N PHE A 520 16.66 12.78 -12.75
CA PHE A 520 17.34 12.46 -11.48
C PHE A 520 16.37 11.99 -10.39
N ASP A 521 15.19 11.50 -10.78
CA ASP A 521 14.16 11.01 -9.86
C ASP A 521 14.19 9.48 -9.65
N PHE A 522 15.11 8.79 -10.31
CA PHE A 522 15.28 7.33 -10.27
C PHE A 522 14.07 6.56 -10.83
N GLN A 523 13.31 7.16 -11.75
CA GLN A 523 12.16 6.55 -12.40
C GLN A 523 12.37 6.44 -13.91
N GLU A 524 12.82 5.28 -14.40
CA GLU A 524 12.99 5.04 -15.84
C GLU A 524 11.66 4.90 -16.61
N SER A 525 10.55 4.72 -15.90
CA SER A 525 9.20 4.60 -16.46
C SER A 525 8.30 5.73 -15.92
N GLY A 526 7.47 6.29 -16.77
CA GLY A 526 6.58 7.39 -16.41
C GLY A 526 6.90 8.69 -17.13
N ASP A 527 6.80 9.80 -16.41
CA ASP A 527 7.08 11.11 -16.97
C ASP A 527 8.58 11.31 -17.23
N ILE A 528 8.91 11.78 -18.40
CA ILE A 528 10.28 12.04 -18.83
C ILE A 528 10.64 13.52 -18.77
N TRP A 529 11.92 13.85 -18.78
CA TRP A 529 12.34 15.21 -19.12
C TRP A 529 12.20 15.45 -20.62
N HIS A 530 11.70 16.67 -20.99
CA HIS A 530 11.67 17.12 -22.38
C HIS A 530 11.78 18.63 -22.48
N THR A 531 12.58 19.12 -23.48
CA THR A 531 12.61 20.54 -23.81
C THR A 531 11.34 20.98 -24.55
N HIS A 532 11.02 22.26 -24.49
CA HIS A 532 9.78 22.81 -25.03
C HIS A 532 9.67 22.63 -26.55
N TYR A 533 8.50 22.22 -27.05
CA TYR A 533 8.27 21.96 -28.49
C TYR A 533 8.17 23.21 -29.36
N SER A 534 7.98 24.41 -28.77
CA SER A 534 7.82 25.64 -29.55
C SER A 534 9.10 26.16 -30.19
N GLU A 535 10.24 25.67 -29.75
CA GLU A 535 11.57 26.11 -30.23
C GLU A 535 12.56 24.97 -30.26
N LYS A 536 13.47 24.99 -31.23
CA LYS A 536 14.58 24.04 -31.30
C LYS A 536 15.54 24.32 -30.17
N ALA A 537 15.90 23.31 -29.41
CA ALA A 537 16.77 23.43 -28.25
C ALA A 537 18.26 23.30 -28.59
N VAL A 538 18.61 22.46 -29.55
CA VAL A 538 20.02 22.17 -29.89
C VAL A 538 20.69 23.37 -30.58
N PRO A 539 21.90 23.80 -30.15
CA PRO A 539 22.71 23.27 -29.06
C PRO A 539 22.27 23.81 -27.70
N PHE A 540 22.37 22.95 -26.68
CA PHE A 540 22.07 23.32 -25.29
C PHE A 540 23.02 22.63 -24.32
N THR A 541 23.04 23.12 -23.07
CA THR A 541 23.90 22.60 -22.01
C THR A 541 23.08 22.16 -20.82
N VAL A 542 23.34 20.97 -20.32
CA VAL A 542 22.88 20.50 -19.01
C VAL A 542 24.05 20.51 -18.03
N THR A 543 23.90 21.21 -16.92
CA THR A 543 24.92 21.24 -15.85
C THR A 543 24.33 20.61 -14.60
N MET A 544 25.01 19.58 -14.12
CA MET A 544 24.65 18.80 -12.94
C MET A 544 25.54 19.19 -11.77
N ASP A 545 24.94 19.46 -10.61
CA ASP A 545 25.64 19.59 -9.31
C ASP A 545 25.42 18.31 -8.49
N LEU A 546 26.49 17.63 -8.17
CA LEU A 546 26.49 16.40 -7.36
C LEU A 546 26.50 16.72 -5.85
N HIS A 547 26.52 18.01 -5.49
CA HIS A 547 26.59 18.57 -4.13
C HIS A 547 27.84 18.17 -3.32
N ALA A 548 28.69 17.28 -3.84
CA ALA A 548 29.93 16.86 -3.23
C ALA A 548 30.99 16.58 -4.31
N THR A 549 32.29 16.69 -3.96
CA THR A 549 33.36 16.22 -4.83
C THR A 549 33.44 14.68 -4.75
N ILE A 550 33.11 14.04 -5.85
CA ILE A 550 33.00 12.57 -5.97
C ILE A 550 34.07 12.06 -6.88
N THR A 551 34.65 10.91 -6.56
CA THR A 551 35.46 10.13 -7.50
C THR A 551 34.54 9.39 -8.45
N LEU A 552 34.47 9.82 -9.69
CA LEU A 552 33.55 9.32 -10.71
C LEU A 552 33.99 8.00 -11.31
N ASP A 553 33.03 7.10 -11.56
CA ASP A 553 33.16 5.86 -12.32
C ASP A 553 32.60 6.04 -13.74
N LYS A 554 31.31 6.24 -13.83
CA LYS A 554 30.58 6.40 -15.11
C LYS A 554 29.38 7.29 -14.96
N MET A 555 28.87 7.77 -16.09
CA MET A 555 27.54 8.37 -16.23
C MET A 555 26.74 7.53 -17.24
N GLN A 556 25.43 7.40 -17.01
CA GLN A 556 24.57 6.61 -17.88
C GLN A 556 23.30 7.41 -18.20
N TYR A 557 23.18 7.84 -19.46
CA TYR A 557 21.97 8.44 -19.98
C TYR A 557 20.99 7.38 -20.44
N VAL A 558 19.74 7.43 -19.97
CA VAL A 558 18.64 6.56 -20.35
C VAL A 558 17.72 7.34 -21.29
N PRO A 559 17.70 7.01 -22.58
CA PRO A 559 16.78 7.64 -23.52
C PRO A 559 15.33 7.26 -23.18
N ARG A 560 14.39 8.00 -23.74
CA ARG A 560 12.97 7.59 -23.72
C ARG A 560 12.78 6.23 -24.43
N ALA A 561 11.79 5.46 -23.98
CA ALA A 561 11.59 4.06 -24.38
C ALA A 561 11.38 3.84 -25.90
N ASP A 562 10.87 4.83 -26.62
CA ASP A 562 10.66 4.78 -28.08
C ASP A 562 11.85 5.33 -28.90
N ALA A 563 12.94 5.76 -28.24
CA ALA A 563 14.05 6.51 -28.86
C ALA A 563 13.54 7.62 -29.78
N GLY A 564 12.46 8.28 -29.36
CA GLY A 564 11.73 9.28 -30.13
C GLY A 564 12.36 10.68 -29.99
N ASN A 565 11.51 11.68 -30.18
CA ASN A 565 11.91 13.09 -30.24
C ASN A 565 12.72 13.51 -28.99
N GLY A 566 13.82 14.23 -29.23
CA GLY A 566 14.71 14.71 -28.17
C GLY A 566 15.79 13.71 -27.71
N THR A 567 15.81 12.48 -28.23
CA THR A 567 16.90 11.54 -27.91
C THR A 567 18.26 12.14 -28.27
N ILE A 568 19.17 12.23 -27.29
CA ILE A 568 20.50 12.82 -27.46
C ILE A 568 21.40 11.85 -28.26
N LEU A 569 22.05 12.36 -29.30
CA LEU A 569 22.87 11.59 -30.22
C LEU A 569 24.34 12.00 -30.19
N GLU A 570 24.69 13.25 -29.82
CA GLU A 570 26.03 13.72 -29.69
C GLU A 570 26.15 14.79 -28.60
N ALA A 571 27.11 14.63 -27.68
CA ALA A 571 27.38 15.61 -26.62
C ALA A 571 28.86 15.61 -26.23
N ASP A 572 29.40 16.80 -25.86
CA ASP A 572 30.67 16.93 -25.16
C ASP A 572 30.43 16.88 -23.66
N ILE A 573 31.26 16.10 -22.96
CA ILE A 573 31.19 15.94 -21.50
C ILE A 573 32.40 16.60 -20.86
N PHE A 574 32.13 17.35 -19.79
CA PHE A 574 33.12 18.04 -18.98
C PHE A 574 32.88 17.79 -17.50
N THR A 575 33.94 17.83 -16.70
CA THR A 575 33.92 17.75 -15.24
C THR A 575 34.51 19.01 -14.62
N SER A 576 34.08 19.36 -13.41
CA SER A 576 34.61 20.51 -12.65
C SER A 576 34.52 20.30 -11.15
N LYS A 577 35.45 20.82 -10.36
CA LYS A 577 35.37 20.86 -8.89
C LYS A 577 34.68 22.13 -8.37
N ASP A 578 34.75 23.23 -9.12
CA ASP A 578 34.34 24.57 -8.69
C ASP A 578 33.20 25.17 -9.53
N GLY A 579 32.74 24.45 -10.56
CA GLY A 579 31.72 24.94 -11.51
C GLY A 579 32.21 26.04 -12.47
N LYS A 580 33.50 26.42 -12.41
CA LYS A 580 34.11 27.50 -13.19
C LYS A 580 35.21 26.99 -14.14
N THR A 581 36.08 26.12 -13.65
CA THR A 581 37.18 25.52 -14.41
C THR A 581 36.75 24.13 -14.87
N TRP A 582 36.69 23.92 -16.20
CA TRP A 582 36.16 22.67 -16.79
C TRP A 582 37.25 21.87 -17.44
N GLN A 583 37.26 20.56 -17.14
CA GLN A 583 38.14 19.56 -17.77
C GLN A 583 37.31 18.73 -18.75
N ALA A 584 37.75 18.63 -19.99
CA ALA A 584 37.08 17.82 -21.00
C ALA A 584 37.26 16.32 -20.73
N VAL A 585 36.17 15.58 -20.75
CA VAL A 585 36.10 14.12 -20.73
C VAL A 585 36.17 13.60 -22.18
N GLY A 586 35.45 14.25 -23.08
CA GLY A 586 35.44 13.93 -24.51
C GLY A 586 34.07 14.04 -25.15
N THR A 587 34.03 13.84 -26.46
CA THR A 587 32.80 13.86 -27.26
C THR A 587 32.23 12.44 -27.30
N GLN A 588 30.96 12.33 -26.95
CA GLN A 588 30.18 11.09 -27.01
C GLN A 588 29.27 11.11 -28.24
N LYS A 589 29.22 9.98 -28.97
CA LYS A 589 28.35 9.78 -30.14
C LYS A 589 27.55 8.51 -29.91
N TRP A 590 26.23 8.63 -29.97
CA TRP A 590 25.34 7.53 -29.69
C TRP A 590 24.40 7.24 -30.84
N GLU A 591 24.06 5.95 -31.00
CA GLU A 591 23.05 5.51 -31.95
C GLU A 591 21.64 5.81 -31.41
N ARG A 592 20.72 6.03 -32.31
CA ARG A 592 19.30 6.19 -32.00
C ARG A 592 18.69 4.84 -31.59
N THR A 593 18.79 4.50 -30.32
CA THR A 593 18.17 3.31 -29.72
C THR A 593 17.73 3.64 -28.30
N PRO A 594 16.75 2.91 -27.72
CA PRO A 594 16.37 3.08 -26.32
C PRO A 594 17.40 2.54 -25.33
N ALA A 595 18.46 1.87 -25.80
CA ALA A 595 19.50 1.33 -24.94
C ALA A 595 20.22 2.42 -24.16
N LYS A 596 20.57 2.13 -22.91
CA LYS A 596 21.32 3.02 -22.01
C LYS A 596 22.68 3.41 -22.62
N LYS A 597 23.06 4.68 -22.49
CA LYS A 597 24.28 5.26 -23.07
C LYS A 597 25.30 5.54 -21.98
N ASN A 598 26.44 4.88 -22.01
CA ASN A 598 27.45 5.01 -20.98
C ASN A 598 28.53 6.03 -21.38
N VAL A 599 29.01 6.78 -20.40
CA VAL A 599 30.19 7.60 -20.42
C VAL A 599 31.11 7.12 -19.29
N THR A 600 32.29 6.65 -19.59
CA THR A 600 33.27 6.23 -18.58
C THR A 600 34.17 7.38 -18.22
N PHE A 601 34.39 7.65 -16.94
CA PHE A 601 35.38 8.60 -16.47
C PHE A 601 36.70 7.86 -16.23
N THR A 602 37.58 7.92 -17.23
CA THR A 602 38.94 7.38 -17.11
C THR A 602 39.73 8.18 -16.07
N ASP A 603 40.74 7.55 -15.46
CA ASP A 603 41.63 8.16 -14.44
C ASP A 603 40.91 8.60 -13.14
N HIS A 604 39.74 8.05 -12.84
CA HIS A 604 38.98 8.30 -11.60
C HIS A 604 38.88 9.78 -11.26
N GLN A 605 38.43 10.59 -12.21
CA GLN A 605 38.33 12.03 -12.06
C GLN A 605 37.46 12.40 -10.83
N GLN A 606 37.95 13.35 -10.05
CA GLN A 606 37.20 13.93 -8.94
C GLN A 606 36.46 15.20 -9.40
N ALA A 607 35.15 15.21 -9.27
CA ALA A 607 34.33 16.35 -9.65
C ALA A 607 33.13 16.51 -8.76
N ARG A 608 32.69 17.75 -8.57
CA ARG A 608 31.37 18.11 -8.02
C ARG A 608 30.37 18.40 -9.14
N TYR A 609 30.83 18.93 -10.26
CA TYR A 609 29.97 19.31 -11.38
C TYR A 609 30.27 18.48 -12.62
N ILE A 610 29.23 18.10 -13.34
CA ILE A 610 29.30 17.50 -14.67
C ILE A 610 28.53 18.39 -15.63
N ARG A 611 29.11 18.70 -16.78
CA ARG A 611 28.45 19.47 -17.84
C ARG A 611 28.37 18.62 -19.11
N MET A 612 27.20 18.59 -19.71
CA MET A 612 26.88 17.93 -20.96
C MET A 612 26.42 18.97 -21.98
N ASP A 613 27.29 19.27 -22.95
CA ASP A 613 27.02 20.19 -24.06
C ASP A 613 26.45 19.40 -25.23
N VAL A 614 25.13 19.41 -25.39
CA VAL A 614 24.42 18.64 -26.42
C VAL A 614 24.56 19.31 -27.79
N LYS A 615 25.17 18.59 -28.74
CA LYS A 615 25.42 19.07 -30.11
C LYS A 615 24.40 18.52 -31.12
N LYS A 616 23.84 17.33 -30.83
CA LYS A 616 22.92 16.69 -31.75
C LYS A 616 21.90 15.88 -30.96
N ALA A 617 20.63 16.07 -31.27
CA ALA A 617 19.53 15.29 -30.72
C ALA A 617 18.42 15.16 -31.78
N LEU A 618 17.58 14.14 -31.67
CA LEU A 618 16.52 13.89 -32.63
C LEU A 618 15.49 15.02 -32.63
N GLY A 619 15.25 15.61 -33.79
CA GLY A 619 14.32 16.72 -33.97
C GLY A 619 14.81 18.05 -33.39
N ASP A 620 16.09 18.14 -33.00
CA ASP A 620 16.72 19.31 -32.33
C ASP A 620 16.10 19.66 -30.96
N PHE A 621 15.51 18.68 -30.25
CA PHE A 621 15.02 18.81 -28.89
C PHE A 621 15.94 18.07 -27.91
N GLY A 622 15.68 18.17 -26.62
CA GLY A 622 16.27 17.32 -25.57
C GLY A 622 15.21 16.51 -24.87
N SER A 623 15.47 15.23 -24.60
CA SER A 623 14.62 14.39 -23.75
C SER A 623 15.43 13.25 -23.12
N GLY A 624 14.90 12.66 -22.05
CA GLY A 624 15.46 11.49 -21.39
C GLY A 624 14.53 10.97 -20.31
N ALA A 625 14.61 9.66 -20.10
CA ALA A 625 13.89 9.03 -18.99
C ALA A 625 14.68 9.20 -17.69
N GLU A 626 16.04 9.05 -17.74
CA GLU A 626 16.85 9.13 -16.53
C GLU A 626 18.32 9.43 -16.88
N LEU A 627 19.09 9.93 -15.92
CA LEU A 627 20.52 10.10 -16.03
C LEU A 627 21.20 9.77 -14.71
N TYR A 628 21.87 8.63 -14.68
CA TYR A 628 22.62 8.20 -13.52
C TYR A 628 24.08 8.64 -13.58
N VAL A 629 24.60 9.10 -12.45
CA VAL A 629 26.04 9.28 -12.22
C VAL A 629 26.49 8.28 -11.18
N PHE A 630 27.56 7.55 -11.44
CA PHE A 630 28.08 6.53 -10.54
C PHE A 630 29.42 6.94 -9.96
N ARG A 631 29.57 6.73 -8.68
CA ARG A 631 30.85 6.87 -7.98
C ARG A 631 31.67 5.60 -8.11
N GLN A 632 32.97 5.75 -7.99
CA GLN A 632 33.92 4.63 -7.95
C GLN A 632 33.64 3.75 -6.73
N PRO A 633 33.45 2.44 -6.88
CA PRO A 633 33.28 1.51 -5.75
C PRO A 633 34.42 1.63 -4.73
N GLY A 634 34.08 1.55 -3.45
CA GLY A 634 35.05 1.64 -2.35
C GLY A 634 35.51 3.07 -1.98
N THR A 635 35.07 4.10 -2.71
CA THR A 635 35.30 5.50 -2.33
C THR A 635 34.18 5.97 -1.39
N LYS A 636 34.53 6.62 -0.29
CA LYS A 636 33.54 7.30 0.56
C LYS A 636 33.04 8.54 -0.16
N VAL A 637 31.74 8.71 -0.25
CA VAL A 637 31.11 9.97 -0.66
C VAL A 637 30.70 10.67 0.62
N LEU A 638 31.27 11.83 0.84
CA LEU A 638 30.89 12.69 1.92
C LEU A 638 29.85 13.67 1.35
N ILE A 639 28.57 13.32 1.45
CA ILE A 639 27.46 14.21 1.10
C ILE A 639 27.22 15.11 2.32
N PRO A 640 27.31 16.44 2.21
CA PRO A 640 26.99 17.33 3.32
C PRO A 640 25.57 17.05 3.84
N GLY A 641 25.44 16.75 5.14
CA GLY A 641 24.17 16.40 5.75
C GLY A 641 23.84 14.89 5.81
N ASP A 642 24.50 14.05 5.03
CA ASP A 642 24.46 12.58 5.16
C ASP A 642 25.31 12.15 6.36
N VAL A 643 24.70 12.24 7.53
CA VAL A 643 25.39 12.05 8.82
C VAL A 643 25.57 10.57 9.15
N ASN A 644 24.67 9.71 8.66
CA ASN A 644 24.74 8.27 8.86
C ASN A 644 25.53 7.53 7.75
N GLN A 645 25.96 8.25 6.69
CA GLN A 645 26.75 7.75 5.54
C GLN A 645 26.06 6.65 4.71
N ASP A 646 24.74 6.68 4.63
CA ASP A 646 23.99 5.70 3.83
C ASP A 646 23.82 6.14 2.34
N GLY A 647 24.30 7.33 2.00
CA GLY A 647 24.27 7.89 0.64
C GLY A 647 22.97 8.60 0.30
N LYS A 648 22.10 8.88 1.28
CA LYS A 648 20.86 9.63 1.16
C LYS A 648 20.84 10.78 2.16
N ILE A 649 19.92 11.70 2.00
CA ILE A 649 19.57 12.69 3.02
C ILE A 649 18.11 12.46 3.41
N ASP A 650 17.87 11.96 4.61
CA ASP A 650 16.53 11.65 5.09
C ASP A 650 16.36 11.87 6.61
N GLU A 651 15.24 11.42 7.18
CA GLU A 651 14.93 11.52 8.61
C GLU A 651 15.95 10.81 9.52
N ASN A 652 16.69 9.81 9.00
CA ASN A 652 17.72 9.13 9.77
C ASN A 652 18.94 10.03 10.01
N ASP A 653 19.26 10.92 9.05
CA ASP A 653 20.30 11.93 9.23
C ASP A 653 19.90 12.95 10.27
N LEU A 654 18.66 13.44 10.20
CA LEU A 654 18.14 14.37 11.21
C LEU A 654 18.18 13.74 12.61
N THR A 655 17.78 12.47 12.73
CA THR A 655 17.85 11.72 13.99
C THR A 655 19.29 11.58 14.46
N SER A 656 20.23 11.32 13.56
CA SER A 656 21.66 11.25 13.88
C SER A 656 22.20 12.58 14.40
N TYR A 657 21.81 13.70 13.79
CA TYR A 657 22.21 15.02 14.28
C TYR A 657 21.77 15.31 15.73
N MET A 658 20.71 14.71 16.24
CA MET A 658 20.32 14.86 17.66
C MET A 658 21.43 14.48 18.61
N ASN A 659 22.26 13.48 18.26
CA ASN A 659 23.39 13.03 19.08
C ASN A 659 24.63 13.91 18.90
N TYR A 660 24.71 14.71 17.86
CA TYR A 660 25.90 15.48 17.49
C TYR A 660 25.74 16.99 17.69
N THR A 661 24.53 17.49 18.01
CA THR A 661 24.29 18.89 18.34
C THR A 661 25.29 19.41 19.37
N GLY A 662 25.97 20.51 19.06
CA GLY A 662 26.95 21.12 19.93
C GLY A 662 28.33 20.49 19.91
N LEU A 663 28.60 19.44 19.12
CA LEU A 663 29.99 19.01 18.88
C LEU A 663 30.78 20.13 18.20
N LYS A 664 31.97 20.37 18.70
CA LYS A 664 32.87 21.40 18.16
C LYS A 664 34.21 20.79 17.72
N LYS A 665 34.89 21.48 16.78
CA LYS A 665 36.25 21.12 16.36
C LYS A 665 37.18 21.01 17.57
N GLY A 666 37.86 19.88 17.67
CA GLY A 666 38.74 19.51 18.80
C GLY A 666 38.07 18.57 19.77
N ASP A 667 36.80 18.27 19.68
CA ASP A 667 36.18 17.15 20.38
C ASP A 667 36.58 15.81 19.73
N SER A 668 36.77 14.74 20.54
CA SER A 668 37.21 13.43 20.04
C SER A 668 36.30 12.86 18.95
N ASP A 669 35.00 13.17 18.99
CA ASP A 669 34.01 12.64 18.06
C ASP A 669 33.74 13.55 16.85
N PHE A 670 34.37 14.76 16.82
CA PHE A 670 34.19 15.72 15.74
C PHE A 670 35.03 15.37 14.49
N ASP A 671 36.24 14.86 14.71
CA ASP A 671 37.15 14.54 13.62
C ASP A 671 36.72 13.26 12.86
N GLY A 672 37.10 13.19 11.58
CA GLY A 672 36.70 12.12 10.67
C GLY A 672 35.34 12.40 10.04
N TYR A 673 34.35 11.60 10.38
CA TYR A 673 33.07 11.62 9.67
C TYR A 673 32.07 12.71 10.13
N ILE A 674 32.09 13.12 11.40
CA ILE A 674 31.21 14.18 11.92
C ILE A 674 31.60 15.56 11.42
N SER A 675 32.86 15.80 11.11
CA SER A 675 33.30 17.05 10.47
C SER A 675 32.58 17.33 9.16
N ASN A 676 32.04 16.32 8.52
CA ASN A 676 31.22 16.42 7.33
C ASN A 676 29.78 16.91 7.61
N GLY A 677 29.33 16.78 8.85
CA GLY A 677 28.09 17.37 9.32
C GLY A 677 28.19 18.86 9.61
N ASP A 678 29.39 19.42 9.72
CA ASP A 678 29.67 20.87 9.79
C ASP A 678 29.65 21.44 8.36
N ILE A 679 28.47 21.78 7.88
CA ILE A 679 28.23 22.11 6.46
C ILE A 679 28.78 23.50 6.10
N ASN A 680 28.66 24.48 7.02
CA ASN A 680 29.19 25.84 6.78
C ASN A 680 30.67 25.96 7.19
N GLY A 681 31.26 24.91 7.82
CA GLY A 681 32.66 24.88 8.18
C GLY A 681 33.02 25.81 9.33
N ASN A 682 32.07 26.18 10.19
CA ASN A 682 32.30 27.09 11.34
C ASN A 682 32.96 26.38 12.54
N GLY A 683 33.05 25.03 12.49
CA GLY A 683 33.65 24.20 13.53
C GLY A 683 32.73 23.85 14.67
N LEU A 684 31.42 23.97 14.48
CA LEU A 684 30.39 23.64 15.45
C LEU A 684 29.19 23.00 14.72
N ILE A 685 28.67 21.90 15.23
CA ILE A 685 27.40 21.33 14.72
C ILE A 685 26.25 22.12 15.38
N ASP A 686 25.55 22.95 14.59
CA ASP A 686 24.52 23.86 15.09
C ASP A 686 23.23 23.86 14.24
N ALA A 687 22.38 24.87 14.46
CA ALA A 687 21.11 24.99 13.75
C ALA A 687 21.28 25.14 12.24
N TYR A 688 22.38 25.68 11.73
CA TYR A 688 22.62 25.80 10.30
C TYR A 688 22.76 24.42 9.64
N ASP A 689 23.64 23.59 10.20
CA ASP A 689 23.91 22.25 9.68
C ASP A 689 22.66 21.40 9.68
N ILE A 690 21.93 21.41 10.80
CA ILE A 690 20.70 20.63 10.96
C ILE A 690 19.60 21.09 10.01
N SER A 691 19.50 22.43 9.78
CA SER A 691 18.50 22.98 8.87
C SER A 691 18.72 22.57 7.40
N ASN A 692 19.97 22.27 7.01
CA ASN A 692 20.24 21.75 5.67
C ASN A 692 19.55 20.40 5.38
N VAL A 693 19.35 19.59 6.42
CA VAL A 693 18.56 18.34 6.32
C VAL A 693 17.08 18.64 6.55
N ALA A 694 16.75 19.32 7.65
CA ALA A 694 15.37 19.56 8.05
C ALA A 694 14.51 20.26 6.99
N THR A 695 15.09 21.21 6.24
CA THR A 695 14.39 21.93 5.16
C THR A 695 14.11 21.08 3.91
N LEU A 696 14.72 19.89 3.78
CA LEU A 696 14.49 18.96 2.67
C LEU A 696 13.41 17.92 2.98
N LEU A 697 13.04 17.76 4.26
CA LEU A 697 12.06 16.76 4.70
C LEU A 697 10.62 17.27 4.52
N GLU A 698 9.63 16.37 4.64
CA GLU A 698 8.20 16.67 4.54
C GLU A 698 7.80 17.48 3.28
N GLY A 699 8.38 17.14 2.13
CA GLY A 699 8.11 17.84 0.86
C GLY A 699 8.96 19.09 0.63
N GLY A 700 9.87 19.40 1.56
CA GLY A 700 10.84 20.48 1.44
C GLY A 700 10.25 21.88 1.64
N VAL A 701 11.11 22.89 1.50
CA VAL A 701 10.74 24.31 1.57
C VAL A 701 10.51 24.84 0.16
N THR A 702 9.26 25.15 -0.18
CA THR A 702 8.85 25.69 -1.49
C THR A 702 8.85 27.22 -1.53
N GLU A 703 8.46 27.86 -0.42
CA GLU A 703 8.45 29.31 -0.29
C GLU A 703 9.64 29.78 0.55
N LYS A 704 10.70 30.25 -0.12
CA LYS A 704 11.93 30.69 0.51
C LYS A 704 11.83 32.16 0.95
N ASP A 705 12.10 32.39 2.23
CA ASP A 705 12.22 33.75 2.76
C ASP A 705 13.62 34.35 2.46
N MET A 706 13.68 35.36 1.64
CA MET A 706 14.92 35.97 1.23
C MET A 706 15.45 37.00 2.25
N ARG A 707 14.72 37.23 3.35
CA ARG A 707 15.19 38.13 4.41
C ARG A 707 16.28 37.50 5.25
N GLN A 708 17.26 38.28 5.63
CA GLN A 708 18.29 37.88 6.59
C GLN A 708 17.61 37.59 7.94
N PRO A 709 17.86 36.45 8.62
CA PRO A 709 17.32 36.22 9.96
C PRO A 709 17.93 37.27 10.93
N ALA A 710 17.10 37.85 11.77
CA ALA A 710 17.53 38.95 12.65
C ALA A 710 16.81 38.86 14.01
N GLY A 711 17.31 39.61 14.97
CA GLY A 711 16.74 39.77 16.31
C GLY A 711 17.78 39.71 17.41
N THR A 712 17.35 39.90 18.63
CA THR A 712 18.20 39.80 19.83
C THR A 712 17.62 38.76 20.79
N ILE A 713 18.51 38.01 21.44
CA ILE A 713 18.13 37.00 22.42
C ILE A 713 18.64 37.41 23.80
N THR A 714 17.81 37.30 24.82
CA THR A 714 18.14 37.64 26.20
C THR A 714 17.77 36.50 27.16
N TYR A 715 18.62 36.36 28.18
CA TYR A 715 18.40 35.40 29.31
C TYR A 715 17.93 36.14 30.55
N THR A 716 16.92 35.63 31.22
CA THR A 716 16.42 36.15 32.50
C THR A 716 16.32 35.02 33.49
N TYR A 717 17.14 35.14 34.54
CA TYR A 717 17.09 34.19 35.70
C TYR A 717 15.96 34.58 36.63
N ASN A 718 15.25 33.61 37.18
CA ASN A 718 14.14 33.87 38.12
C ASN A 718 14.56 34.42 39.48
N LYS A 719 15.87 34.28 39.87
CA LYS A 719 16.45 34.87 41.06
C LYS A 719 17.86 35.43 40.77
N ALA A 720 18.31 36.40 41.56
CA ALA A 720 19.66 36.98 41.45
C ALA A 720 20.73 36.09 42.14
N ALA A 721 20.33 35.26 43.11
CA ALA A 721 21.20 34.34 43.84
C ALA A 721 20.42 33.08 44.23
N TYR A 722 21.12 31.97 44.31
CA TYR A 722 20.60 30.64 44.57
C TYR A 722 21.34 29.96 45.69
N GLN A 723 20.65 29.04 46.37
CA GLN A 723 21.21 28.12 47.37
C GLN A 723 21.20 26.68 46.82
N ALA A 724 21.97 25.79 47.41
CA ALA A 724 21.91 24.39 47.03
C ALA A 724 20.49 23.82 47.18
N GLY A 725 20.01 23.13 46.14
CA GLY A 725 18.67 22.55 46.05
C GLY A 725 17.62 23.46 45.41
N ASP A 726 17.92 24.77 45.22
CA ASP A 726 17.01 25.67 44.51
C ASP A 726 16.77 25.22 43.04
N GLU A 727 15.54 25.44 42.58
CA GLU A 727 15.24 25.38 41.15
C GLU A 727 15.69 26.69 40.48
N VAL A 728 16.50 26.55 39.44
CA VAL A 728 16.99 27.68 38.62
C VAL A 728 16.22 27.69 37.32
N THR A 729 15.45 28.71 37.10
CA THR A 729 14.69 28.88 35.87
C THR A 729 15.27 30.02 35.04
N VAL A 730 15.62 29.75 33.79
CA VAL A 730 16.16 30.74 32.83
C VAL A 730 15.16 30.90 31.70
N THR A 731 14.52 32.07 31.67
CA THR A 731 13.60 32.43 30.58
C THR A 731 14.39 33.02 29.42
N VAL A 732 14.28 32.44 28.25
CA VAL A 732 14.92 32.91 27.01
C VAL A 732 13.89 33.63 26.17
N LYS A 733 14.17 34.93 25.88
CA LYS A 733 13.28 35.79 25.10
C LYS A 733 13.96 36.29 23.83
N GLY A 734 13.22 36.26 22.73
CA GLY A 734 13.57 36.92 21.47
C GLY A 734 12.88 38.25 21.35
N THR A 735 13.57 39.26 20.79
CA THR A 735 13.01 40.57 20.52
C THR A 735 13.39 41.01 19.12
N GLY A 736 12.39 41.49 18.36
CA GLY A 736 12.56 41.90 16.96
C GLY A 736 13.04 40.77 16.06
N LEU A 737 12.57 39.54 16.33
CA LEU A 737 12.88 38.39 15.50
C LEU A 737 12.29 38.55 14.11
N GLN A 738 13.04 38.14 13.09
CA GLN A 738 12.65 38.15 11.69
C GLN A 738 13.17 36.91 10.98
N ALA A 739 12.32 36.21 10.23
CA ALA A 739 12.66 35.09 9.36
C ALA A 739 13.41 33.95 10.08
N VAL A 740 13.11 33.69 11.37
CA VAL A 740 13.82 32.69 12.14
C VAL A 740 13.15 31.34 11.94
N ASN A 741 13.79 30.45 11.18
CA ASN A 741 13.35 29.08 10.87
C ASN A 741 14.03 28.05 11.77
N ALA A 742 15.23 28.35 12.25
CA ALA A 742 15.96 27.56 13.22
C ALA A 742 16.85 28.44 14.07
N LEU A 743 17.18 27.96 15.25
CA LEU A 743 18.12 28.64 16.15
C LEU A 743 18.92 27.62 16.99
N SER A 744 20.17 27.96 17.26
CA SER A 744 21.01 27.33 18.26
C SER A 744 21.60 28.37 19.19
N LEU A 745 21.61 28.09 20.49
CA LEU A 745 22.28 28.95 21.46
C LEU A 745 23.43 28.19 22.14
N VAL A 746 24.47 28.91 22.52
CA VAL A 746 25.66 28.40 23.23
C VAL A 746 25.61 28.91 24.65
N MET A 747 25.34 28.02 25.62
CA MET A 747 25.16 28.38 27.01
C MET A 747 26.12 27.58 27.90
N PRO A 748 27.38 28.09 28.13
CA PRO A 748 28.32 27.46 29.03
C PRO A 748 27.87 27.59 30.49
N TYR A 749 28.09 26.55 31.29
CA TYR A 749 27.78 26.58 32.71
C TYR A 749 28.71 25.64 33.51
N ASP A 750 28.76 25.82 34.82
CA ASP A 750 29.63 25.03 35.68
C ASP A 750 28.86 23.92 36.39
N LEU A 751 29.15 22.66 36.02
CA LEU A 751 28.61 21.45 36.67
C LEU A 751 28.75 21.41 38.21
N LYS A 752 29.68 22.15 38.78
CA LYS A 752 29.81 22.23 40.23
C LYS A 752 28.77 23.16 40.86
N THR A 753 28.15 24.02 40.07
CA THR A 753 27.15 25.01 40.56
C THR A 753 25.73 24.60 40.25
N MET A 754 25.48 24.06 39.07
CA MET A 754 24.13 23.68 38.63
C MET A 754 24.15 22.50 37.70
N GLN A 755 23.04 21.80 37.64
CA GLN A 755 22.80 20.64 36.77
C GLN A 755 21.58 20.92 35.87
N TYR A 756 21.73 20.75 34.57
CA TYR A 756 20.63 20.84 33.62
C TYR A 756 19.58 19.76 33.91
N THR A 757 18.29 20.11 33.79
CA THR A 757 17.19 19.19 34.00
C THR A 757 16.29 19.05 32.75
N LYS A 758 15.85 20.17 32.19
CA LYS A 758 15.00 20.16 31.00
C LYS A 758 14.91 21.55 30.32
N THR A 759 14.41 21.56 29.09
CA THR A 759 14.03 22.78 28.35
C THR A 759 12.56 22.68 27.95
N ASP A 760 11.74 23.62 28.39
CA ASP A 760 10.32 23.69 28.07
C ASP A 760 10.11 24.69 26.92
N PRO A 761 9.71 24.23 25.72
CA PRO A 761 9.46 25.10 24.57
C PRO A 761 8.21 25.95 24.78
N VAL A 762 8.20 27.20 24.28
CA VAL A 762 7.06 28.13 24.31
C VAL A 762 6.72 28.57 22.89
N ALA A 763 7.40 29.57 22.32
CA ALA A 763 7.17 29.96 20.92
C ALA A 763 7.75 28.96 19.92
N VAL A 764 8.72 28.15 20.34
CA VAL A 764 9.37 27.09 19.54
C VAL A 764 8.71 25.71 19.75
N LYS A 765 7.52 25.63 20.29
CA LYS A 765 6.85 24.35 20.68
C LYS A 765 6.57 23.42 19.51
N ASP A 766 6.36 23.99 18.32
CA ASP A 766 6.06 23.25 17.09
C ASP A 766 7.34 22.91 16.28
N MET A 767 8.49 23.37 16.73
CA MET A 767 9.81 23.06 16.14
C MET A 767 10.36 21.76 16.71
N ARG A 768 11.18 21.05 15.95
CA ARG A 768 11.94 19.90 16.46
C ARG A 768 12.96 20.37 17.48
N ASN A 769 12.88 19.82 18.69
CA ASN A 769 13.83 20.11 19.77
C ASN A 769 15.07 19.22 19.60
N MET A 770 16.21 19.82 19.31
CA MET A 770 17.52 19.20 19.15
C MET A 770 18.50 19.61 20.28
N THR A 771 17.96 20.09 21.41
CA THR A 771 18.75 20.53 22.56
C THR A 771 19.65 19.43 23.09
N TYR A 772 20.95 19.74 23.28
CA TYR A 772 21.90 18.80 23.84
C TYR A 772 22.75 19.45 24.93
N ASP A 773 22.97 18.73 26.04
CA ASP A 773 23.84 19.12 27.11
C ASP A 773 25.20 18.43 26.96
N ARG A 774 26.22 19.18 26.50
CA ARG A 774 27.49 18.63 26.01
C ARG A 774 28.63 18.81 27.02
N HIS A 775 29.30 17.73 27.32
CA HIS A 775 30.59 17.72 27.98
C HIS A 775 31.69 17.60 26.92
N HIS A 776 32.49 18.66 26.75
CA HIS A 776 33.53 18.69 25.75
C HIS A 776 34.84 18.04 26.20
N THR A 777 35.65 17.66 25.22
CA THR A 777 36.97 17.05 25.45
C THR A 777 37.91 17.99 26.27
N ASP A 778 37.76 19.30 26.20
CA ASP A 778 38.48 20.29 26.97
C ASP A 778 37.99 20.43 28.41
N GLY A 779 36.99 19.66 28.81
CA GLY A 779 36.39 19.67 30.16
C GLY A 779 35.32 20.74 30.38
N SER A 780 34.98 21.53 29.36
CA SER A 780 33.90 22.51 29.45
C SER A 780 32.53 21.84 29.34
N GLN A 781 31.54 22.40 30.08
CA GLN A 781 30.14 21.99 29.97
C GLN A 781 29.33 23.10 29.32
N VAL A 782 28.62 22.77 28.26
CA VAL A 782 27.82 23.72 27.47
C VAL A 782 26.47 23.10 27.12
N LEU A 783 25.40 23.80 27.47
CA LEU A 783 24.05 23.48 26.95
C LEU A 783 23.86 24.16 25.60
N TYR A 784 23.37 23.40 24.61
CA TYR A 784 23.04 23.87 23.26
C TYR A 784 21.53 23.78 23.02
N PRO A 785 20.72 24.74 23.50
CA PRO A 785 19.31 24.81 23.14
C PRO A 785 19.19 25.03 21.63
N THR A 786 18.71 24.02 20.89
CA THR A 786 18.62 24.03 19.43
C THR A 786 17.23 23.59 19.00
N PHE A 787 16.60 24.40 18.13
CA PHE A 787 15.26 24.15 17.61
C PHE A 787 15.25 24.42 16.11
N VAL A 788 14.64 23.50 15.33
CA VAL A 788 14.58 23.59 13.88
C VAL A 788 13.17 23.26 13.36
N ASN A 789 12.70 24.01 12.37
CA ASN A 789 11.50 23.66 11.63
C ASN A 789 11.82 22.52 10.65
N ILE A 790 10.85 21.59 10.46
CA ILE A 790 10.91 20.52 9.48
C ILE A 790 10.06 20.92 8.28
N GLY A 791 10.62 20.82 7.07
CA GLY A 791 9.94 21.20 5.85
C GLY A 791 9.45 22.63 5.84
N GLN A 792 8.28 22.88 5.24
CA GLN A 792 7.65 24.21 5.14
C GLN A 792 6.83 24.52 6.40
N GLN A 793 7.40 25.31 7.32
CA GLN A 793 6.75 25.74 8.55
C GLN A 793 6.85 27.27 8.72
N PRO A 794 5.92 27.92 9.47
CA PRO A 794 6.01 29.33 9.76
C PRO A 794 7.28 29.71 10.52
N THR A 795 7.96 30.76 10.10
CA THR A 795 9.10 31.32 10.82
C THR A 795 8.68 32.11 12.07
N ILE A 796 9.58 32.23 13.04
CA ILE A 796 9.30 33.03 14.24
C ILE A 796 9.54 34.51 13.88
N GLU A 797 8.54 35.35 14.19
CA GLU A 797 8.54 36.79 13.94
C GLU A 797 8.24 37.57 15.22
N GLY A 798 8.77 38.77 15.33
CA GLY A 798 8.45 39.71 16.40
C GLY A 798 9.14 39.44 17.74
N SER A 799 8.43 39.57 18.84
CA SER A 799 8.99 39.38 20.18
C SER A 799 8.21 38.34 20.97
N ALA A 800 8.90 37.33 21.49
CA ALA A 800 8.28 36.22 22.22
C ALA A 800 9.21 35.60 23.28
N THR A 801 8.64 34.93 24.27
CA THR A 801 9.38 33.96 25.07
C THR A 801 9.56 32.72 24.20
N LEU A 802 10.82 32.36 23.92
CA LEU A 802 11.13 31.22 23.05
C LEU A 802 10.99 29.90 23.81
N PHE A 803 11.65 29.79 24.92
CA PHE A 803 11.63 28.59 25.79
C PHE A 803 12.12 28.95 27.21
N VAL A 804 11.96 28.01 28.12
CA VAL A 804 12.39 28.10 29.51
C VAL A 804 13.32 26.93 29.81
N ILE A 805 14.52 27.24 30.35
CA ILE A 805 15.52 26.24 30.74
C ILE A 805 15.48 26.05 32.24
N HIS A 806 15.52 24.82 32.70
CA HIS A 806 15.52 24.44 34.09
C HIS A 806 16.83 23.79 34.49
N PHE A 807 17.40 24.25 35.62
CA PHE A 807 18.52 23.64 36.28
C PHE A 807 18.22 23.43 37.76
N LYS A 808 18.93 22.52 38.39
CA LYS A 808 18.99 22.37 39.82
C LYS A 808 20.28 22.96 40.34
N ALA A 809 20.20 23.88 41.31
CA ALA A 809 21.38 24.42 41.98
C ALA A 809 22.04 23.36 42.86
N LEU A 810 23.31 23.13 42.67
CA LEU A 810 24.11 22.16 43.47
C LEU A 810 24.83 22.83 44.63
N ARG A 811 25.11 24.11 44.55
CA ARG A 811 25.71 24.95 45.61
C ARG A 811 25.23 26.38 45.48
N ALA A 812 25.54 27.21 46.43
CA ALA A 812 25.23 28.64 46.39
C ALA A 812 26.00 29.36 45.26
N PHE A 813 25.32 30.15 44.46
CA PHE A 813 25.91 30.98 43.41
C PHE A 813 25.03 32.20 43.07
N ARG A 814 25.61 33.16 42.38
CA ARG A 814 24.86 34.31 41.81
C ARG A 814 24.60 34.09 40.36
N ALA A 815 23.42 34.49 39.88
CA ALA A 815 23.03 34.41 38.48
C ALA A 815 24.07 35.13 37.58
N PRO A 816 24.66 34.48 36.59
CA PRO A 816 25.60 35.08 35.69
C PRO A 816 24.92 36.11 34.80
N LYS A 817 25.64 37.19 34.47
CA LYS A 817 25.26 38.09 33.41
C LYS A 817 25.87 37.53 32.11
N ALA A 818 25.05 37.00 31.26
CA ALA A 818 25.50 36.43 29.99
C ALA A 818 24.74 37.05 28.80
N SER A 819 25.44 37.37 27.72
CA SER A 819 24.85 37.63 26.41
C SER A 819 24.56 36.27 25.73
N ALA A 820 23.49 36.21 24.99
CA ALA A 820 23.19 35.03 24.20
C ALA A 820 24.13 34.96 23.00
N LYS A 821 24.89 33.87 22.91
CA LYS A 821 25.67 33.55 21.70
C LYS A 821 24.98 32.42 20.99
N GLY A 822 25.13 32.34 19.66
CA GLY A 822 24.54 31.26 18.89
C GLY A 822 24.28 31.67 17.44
N MET A 823 23.36 30.97 16.78
CA MET A 823 23.02 31.14 15.39
C MET A 823 21.51 31.24 15.19
N LEU A 824 21.09 32.14 14.32
CA LEU A 824 19.74 32.22 13.76
C LEU A 824 19.81 31.84 12.28
N VAL A 825 18.87 31.02 11.82
CA VAL A 825 18.84 30.52 10.44
C VAL A 825 17.46 30.73 9.83
N SER A 826 17.40 31.22 8.58
CA SER A 826 16.16 31.34 7.81
C SER A 826 15.81 30.01 7.09
N ASN A 827 14.61 29.93 6.54
CA ASN A 827 14.22 28.78 5.73
C ASN A 827 14.91 28.72 4.34
N ASN A 828 15.63 29.80 3.95
CA ASN A 828 16.49 29.84 2.78
C ASN A 828 17.96 29.58 3.13
N LEU A 829 18.25 29.09 4.33
CA LEU A 829 19.61 28.79 4.83
C LEU A 829 20.52 30.05 4.87
N LEU A 830 19.94 31.25 5.07
CA LEU A 830 20.69 32.40 5.47
C LEU A 830 20.93 32.34 6.97
N GLU A 831 22.13 32.75 7.42
CA GLU A 831 22.54 32.64 8.82
C GLU A 831 22.92 34.02 9.41
N THR A 832 22.65 34.21 10.71
CA THR A 832 23.08 35.36 11.49
C THR A 832 23.63 34.89 12.82
N GLU A 833 24.91 35.19 13.06
CA GLU A 833 25.58 34.89 14.33
C GLU A 833 25.12 35.85 15.43
N LEU A 834 24.72 35.35 16.59
CA LEU A 834 24.45 36.09 17.82
C LEU A 834 25.78 36.31 18.58
N LYS A 835 26.12 37.56 18.87
CA LYS A 835 27.39 37.94 19.51
C LYS A 835 27.26 38.26 20.99
#